data_468fbfc0678383c5b2f9a91843e3cb8e
#
_entry.id   468fbfc0678383c5b2f9a91843e3cb8e
#
_cell.length_a   1.000
_cell.length_b   1.000
_cell.length_c   1.000
_cell.angle_alpha   90.00
_cell.angle_beta   90.00
_cell.angle_gamma   90.00
#
_symmetry.space_group_name_H-M   'P 1'
#
loop_
_entity.id
_entity.type
_entity.pdbx_description
1 polymer ?
#
loop_
_entity_poly.entity_id
_entity_poly.type
_entity_poly.pdbx_seq_one_letter_code
_entity_poly.pdbx_strand_id
1 'polypeptide(L)'
;MSRGVRMPARGRGVALIGGAFFLAALQAAQAGHESPFYPSFYPQEIRIDTLDPAAAAVGWNKARVHVYVGADPFSGGPPPADVVTLRRLHSFLVLTFDGTAGGHPSGQGSKLDRCAVASRIVGALTPGIVDFVIHPYPVTPYHADYLHHFDLAQQARARIAAGGGDGDAGRSIRIRARGPLAQALLPARWRAQGSEWDATLEEIDVNQLEAANGIALGAWSAPPWVKQGWFQAYLLFAGRPQHGAERTAADTANRRLQNGEYREPAERVNLERSLVSTLIAGCGRTVAGFRLKREHFNSEYSNGVENVAFDSHSGFESPLFARTVKLKDFMWNGWLRLGIATKPAAAWNPVGGFSDAFGRMLWLAVGDPAFLPAPHGGNWIPNRVSVNSKPVAAAVAIPRDAVRPQPGTGLLLPVGNGRIAQQQFRYSVRLSEFHHGVHTGVADIIYPYVFAFRWGIEGPGASGALDPSVARSTALVREWLAGFKVVRVEEQVRDYGADLKFSYRTPVIDVYLNHRLSDPWERSRPNQQLRSLNLDPRSNDPWEDASIAPPWSTLPWEVIVLMEEAVRRGIAAFTQGEAQRRGVPWLDLARDKETGKRLAALAESLRLEAYRPDALKGLVSADEARERWTALARFHAQHGHFLVTNGPYRLESWSADTAVLQVFRDLSYPVGLGTFDYLAFPLKAYVSKVENRGARLEMRADVERVSKFQRSYEILRTALGPATRDTDERERTECRYVIVDPDGKVVRTGSETLNKSGRFVLDLEKLRAPGRYHVMTALYVGGNSVNPEIRVFEHRVASGS
;
A
#
# COMPACT_ATOMS: atom_id res chain seq x y z
N MET A 1 4.36 84.91 32.09
CA MET A 1 3.01 84.32 32.30
C MET A 1 2.88 83.13 31.37
N SER A 2 3.17 81.95 31.88
CA SER A 2 3.14 80.74 31.15
C SER A 2 2.08 79.81 31.77
N ARG A 3 1.12 79.40 31.01
CA ARG A 3 0.16 78.41 31.43
C ARG A 3 0.55 77.03 30.84
N GLY A 4 0.94 76.14 31.75
CA GLY A 4 1.19 74.71 31.41
C GLY A 4 -0.14 73.95 31.23
N VAL A 5 -0.22 73.20 30.18
CA VAL A 5 -1.31 72.28 29.92
C VAL A 5 -0.85 70.83 30.35
N ARG A 6 -1.51 70.26 31.35
CA ARG A 6 -1.36 68.87 31.74
C ARG A 6 -2.13 67.99 30.76
N MET A 7 -1.47 67.07 30.05
CA MET A 7 -2.12 65.96 29.34
C MET A 7 -2.42 64.82 30.31
N PRO A 8 -3.58 64.15 30.18
CA PRO A 8 -3.90 63.02 31.02
C PRO A 8 -3.25 61.72 30.49
N ALA A 9 -2.72 60.96 31.42
CA ALA A 9 -2.16 59.63 31.20
C ALA A 9 -3.28 58.62 30.81
N ARG A 10 -3.46 58.44 29.51
CA ARG A 10 -4.29 57.32 28.96
C ARG A 10 -3.45 56.62 27.89
N GLY A 11 -2.70 55.60 28.27
CA GLY A 11 -1.85 54.89 27.33
C GLY A 11 -1.37 53.49 27.77
N ARG A 12 -1.60 53.11 29.04
CA ARG A 12 -1.10 51.81 29.54
C ARG A 12 -2.06 50.63 29.44
N GLY A 13 -3.35 50.86 29.14
CA GLY A 13 -4.35 49.78 29.03
C GLY A 13 -4.41 49.11 27.66
N VAL A 14 -4.14 49.85 26.59
CA VAL A 14 -4.28 49.31 25.19
C VAL A 14 -3.09 48.42 24.81
N ALA A 15 -1.90 48.71 25.33
CA ALA A 15 -0.71 47.89 25.07
C ALA A 15 -0.79 46.49 25.76
N LEU A 16 -1.42 46.38 26.92
CA LEU A 16 -1.62 45.10 27.63
C LEU A 16 -2.70 44.27 27.00
N ILE A 17 -3.75 44.84 26.44
CA ILE A 17 -4.82 44.14 25.75
C ILE A 17 -4.32 43.64 24.37
N GLY A 18 -3.55 44.46 23.66
CA GLY A 18 -2.91 44.06 22.40
C GLY A 18 -1.88 42.94 22.58
N GLY A 19 -1.09 42.97 23.67
CA GLY A 19 -0.13 41.92 24.01
C GLY A 19 -0.82 40.62 24.42
N ALA A 20 -1.93 40.69 25.15
CA ALA A 20 -2.72 39.48 25.54
C ALA A 20 -3.44 38.86 24.36
N PHE A 21 -3.94 39.67 23.41
CA PHE A 21 -4.52 39.16 22.16
C PHE A 21 -3.47 38.54 21.24
N PHE A 22 -2.25 39.10 21.20
CA PHE A 22 -1.16 38.52 20.42
C PHE A 22 -0.61 37.24 21.06
N LEU A 23 -0.54 37.15 22.38
CA LEU A 23 -0.17 35.92 23.10
C LEU A 23 -1.27 34.86 23.03
N ALA A 24 -2.56 35.23 23.06
CA ALA A 24 -3.67 34.30 22.86
C ALA A 24 -3.76 33.83 21.41
N ALA A 25 -3.42 34.69 20.43
CA ALA A 25 -3.31 34.27 19.02
C ALA A 25 -2.11 33.33 18.77
N LEU A 26 -1.00 33.51 19.48
CA LEU A 26 0.15 32.61 19.45
C LEU A 26 -0.15 31.25 20.09
N GLN A 27 -1.00 31.20 21.11
CA GLN A 27 -1.45 29.94 21.70
C GLN A 27 -2.47 29.18 20.82
N ALA A 28 -3.22 29.90 19.97
CA ALA A 28 -4.13 29.28 18.99
C ALA A 28 -3.43 28.74 17.73
N ALA A 29 -2.17 29.12 17.50
CA ALA A 29 -1.36 28.69 16.37
C ALA A 29 -0.46 27.50 16.75
N GLN A 30 -0.98 26.51 17.50
CA GLN A 30 -0.29 25.24 17.69
C GLN A 30 -0.38 24.44 16.39
N ALA A 31 0.72 24.42 15.66
CA ALA A 31 0.85 23.65 14.45
C ALA A 31 1.32 22.24 14.78
N GLY A 32 0.56 21.24 14.48
CA GLY A 32 0.94 19.83 14.60
C GLY A 32 1.79 19.40 13.41
N HIS A 33 1.16 18.95 12.37
CA HIS A 33 1.84 18.56 11.13
C HIS A 33 2.23 19.75 10.24
N GLU A 34 1.96 20.95 10.69
CA GLU A 34 2.22 22.20 9.98
C GLU A 34 3.19 23.08 10.75
N SER A 35 4.02 23.84 10.03
CA SER A 35 4.82 24.87 10.66
C SER A 35 3.91 25.95 11.29
N PRO A 36 4.13 26.36 12.57
CA PRO A 36 3.21 27.23 13.30
C PRO A 36 3.00 28.61 12.68
N PHE A 37 3.79 28.98 11.67
CA PHE A 37 3.83 30.35 11.15
C PHE A 37 3.34 30.50 9.71
N TYR A 38 2.92 29.41 9.05
CA TYR A 38 2.53 29.48 7.65
C TYR A 38 1.07 29.09 7.44
N PRO A 39 0.35 29.87 6.62
CA PRO A 39 -0.92 29.42 6.08
C PRO A 39 -0.71 28.13 5.29
N SER A 40 -1.57 27.15 5.50
CA SER A 40 -1.50 25.87 4.86
C SER A 40 -2.78 25.59 4.12
N PHE A 41 -2.66 25.07 2.91
CA PHE A 41 -3.79 24.62 2.10
C PHE A 41 -4.19 23.18 2.45
N TYR A 42 -3.50 22.48 3.38
CA TYR A 42 -3.88 21.16 3.84
C TYR A 42 -5.14 21.22 4.70
N PRO A 43 -6.06 20.26 4.56
CA PRO A 43 -7.32 20.28 5.29
C PRO A 43 -7.11 20.26 6.81
N GLN A 44 -7.81 21.15 7.50
CA GLN A 44 -7.89 21.17 8.97
C GLN A 44 -8.93 20.16 9.48
N GLU A 45 -9.93 19.88 8.65
CA GLU A 45 -10.98 18.94 8.93
C GLU A 45 -11.25 18.08 7.69
N ILE A 46 -11.47 16.78 7.89
CA ILE A 46 -11.94 15.86 6.86
C ILE A 46 -13.33 15.39 7.27
N ARG A 47 -14.32 15.71 6.45
CA ARG A 47 -15.68 15.20 6.60
C ARG A 47 -15.93 14.09 5.59
N ILE A 48 -16.32 12.93 6.08
CA ILE A 48 -16.65 11.74 5.30
C ILE A 48 -18.16 11.53 5.40
N ASP A 49 -18.88 11.63 4.28
CA ASP A 49 -20.33 11.44 4.22
C ASP A 49 -20.67 10.25 3.31
N THR A 50 -21.63 9.44 3.72
CA THR A 50 -22.24 8.44 2.83
C THR A 50 -23.16 9.14 1.85
N LEU A 51 -22.90 9.01 0.56
CA LEU A 51 -23.68 9.61 -0.51
C LEU A 51 -23.91 8.58 -1.62
N ASP A 52 -25.12 8.45 -2.10
CA ASP A 52 -25.37 7.72 -3.33
C ASP A 52 -24.82 8.48 -4.56
N PRO A 53 -24.60 7.82 -5.71
CA PRO A 53 -23.99 8.46 -6.87
C PRO A 53 -24.77 9.68 -7.38
N ALA A 54 -26.11 9.67 -7.31
CA ALA A 54 -26.92 10.79 -7.77
C ALA A 54 -26.81 12.00 -6.82
N ALA A 55 -26.83 11.76 -5.51
CA ALA A 55 -26.58 12.79 -4.51
C ALA A 55 -25.17 13.37 -4.62
N ALA A 56 -24.17 12.54 -4.93
CA ALA A 56 -22.80 12.98 -5.16
C ALA A 56 -22.70 13.88 -6.42
N ALA A 57 -23.33 13.52 -7.52
CA ALA A 57 -23.38 14.34 -8.75
C ALA A 57 -24.02 15.71 -8.50
N VAL A 58 -25.13 15.76 -7.73
CA VAL A 58 -25.74 17.04 -7.31
C VAL A 58 -24.84 17.81 -6.36
N GLY A 59 -24.18 17.12 -5.45
CA GLY A 59 -23.24 17.72 -4.49
C GLY A 59 -22.05 18.38 -5.16
N TRP A 60 -21.59 17.84 -6.28
CA TRP A 60 -20.51 18.39 -7.09
C TRP A 60 -20.84 19.78 -7.62
N ASN A 61 -21.99 19.89 -8.26
CA ASN A 61 -22.48 21.18 -8.81
C ASN A 61 -22.68 22.25 -7.73
N LYS A 62 -22.77 21.86 -6.46
CA LYS A 62 -22.95 22.76 -5.30
C LYS A 62 -21.67 22.92 -4.48
N ALA A 63 -20.52 22.49 -4.97
CA ALA A 63 -19.25 22.46 -4.26
C ALA A 63 -19.31 21.80 -2.86
N ARG A 64 -20.17 20.79 -2.71
CA ARG A 64 -20.35 20.04 -1.45
C ARG A 64 -19.56 18.75 -1.39
N VAL A 65 -18.96 18.33 -2.48
CA VAL A 65 -18.12 17.12 -2.59
C VAL A 65 -16.84 17.50 -3.30
N HIS A 66 -15.72 17.26 -2.66
CA HIS A 66 -14.39 17.45 -3.26
C HIS A 66 -13.89 16.18 -3.93
N VAL A 67 -14.16 15.01 -3.32
CA VAL A 67 -13.74 13.71 -3.81
C VAL A 67 -14.85 12.70 -3.56
N TYR A 68 -15.07 11.79 -4.53
CA TYR A 68 -16.06 10.72 -4.40
C TYR A 68 -15.43 9.36 -4.60
N VAL A 69 -15.66 8.47 -3.65
CA VAL A 69 -15.03 7.15 -3.55
C VAL A 69 -16.10 6.05 -3.62
N GLY A 70 -15.80 4.96 -4.28
CA GLY A 70 -16.60 3.74 -4.25
C GLY A 70 -17.50 3.53 -5.46
N ALA A 71 -17.96 4.59 -6.15
CA ALA A 71 -18.77 4.50 -7.38
C ALA A 71 -18.45 5.65 -8.35
N ASP A 72 -19.00 5.58 -9.58
CA ASP A 72 -18.92 6.65 -10.57
C ASP A 72 -20.23 7.46 -10.53
N PRO A 73 -20.21 8.74 -10.09
CA PRO A 73 -21.40 9.57 -10.02
C PRO A 73 -21.92 9.98 -11.40
N PHE A 74 -21.11 9.82 -12.46
CA PHE A 74 -21.45 10.17 -13.83
C PHE A 74 -21.88 8.98 -14.69
N SER A 75 -22.01 7.79 -14.09
CA SER A 75 -22.45 6.54 -14.75
C SER A 75 -21.69 6.21 -16.04
N GLY A 76 -20.37 6.48 -16.07
CA GLY A 76 -19.51 6.26 -17.24
C GLY A 76 -19.58 7.37 -18.29
N GLY A 77 -20.43 8.37 -18.13
CA GLY A 77 -20.51 9.57 -18.97
C GLY A 77 -19.31 10.52 -18.75
N PRO A 78 -19.21 11.59 -19.55
CA PRO A 78 -18.20 12.62 -19.35
C PRO A 78 -18.51 13.40 -18.05
N PRO A 79 -17.52 13.60 -17.18
CA PRO A 79 -17.69 14.44 -16.01
C PRO A 79 -17.77 15.93 -16.42
N PRO A 80 -18.23 16.83 -15.52
CA PRO A 80 -18.09 18.28 -15.70
C PRO A 80 -16.64 18.71 -15.97
N ALA A 81 -16.42 19.86 -16.60
CA ALA A 81 -15.09 20.34 -17.02
C ALA A 81 -14.11 20.51 -15.83
N ASP A 82 -14.64 20.84 -14.66
CA ASP A 82 -13.85 21.06 -13.44
C ASP A 82 -13.57 19.78 -12.65
N VAL A 83 -13.95 18.63 -13.19
CA VAL A 83 -13.76 17.32 -12.54
C VAL A 83 -12.65 16.55 -13.22
N VAL A 84 -11.62 16.23 -12.45
CA VAL A 84 -10.52 15.36 -12.90
C VAL A 84 -10.90 13.91 -12.65
N THR A 85 -10.73 13.08 -13.69
CA THR A 85 -10.93 11.62 -13.63
C THR A 85 -9.61 10.91 -13.61
N LEU A 86 -9.39 10.09 -12.58
CA LEU A 86 -8.26 9.19 -12.45
C LEU A 86 -8.72 7.73 -12.63
N ARG A 87 -7.80 6.83 -13.00
CA ARG A 87 -8.12 5.43 -13.26
C ARG A 87 -7.16 4.53 -12.50
N ARG A 88 -7.73 3.51 -11.84
CA ARG A 88 -6.97 2.47 -11.13
C ARG A 88 -7.37 1.07 -11.58
N LEU A 89 -6.51 0.09 -11.35
CA LEU A 89 -6.88 -1.31 -11.49
C LEU A 89 -8.00 -1.63 -10.51
N HIS A 90 -9.07 -2.26 -11.00
CA HIS A 90 -10.24 -2.59 -10.18
C HIS A 90 -10.47 -4.09 -10.09
N SER A 91 -10.62 -4.74 -11.23
CA SER A 91 -11.06 -6.13 -11.27
C SER A 91 -10.49 -6.86 -12.48
N PHE A 92 -10.51 -8.19 -12.37
CA PHE A 92 -10.29 -9.10 -13.49
C PHE A 92 -11.62 -9.69 -13.95
N LEU A 93 -11.78 -9.84 -15.26
CA LEU A 93 -12.84 -10.68 -15.83
C LEU A 93 -12.26 -12.07 -16.11
N VAL A 94 -12.85 -13.08 -15.50
CA VAL A 94 -12.29 -14.43 -15.47
C VAL A 94 -13.30 -15.45 -15.97
N LEU A 95 -12.89 -16.25 -16.96
CA LEU A 95 -13.60 -17.42 -17.44
C LEU A 95 -13.10 -18.66 -16.69
N THR A 96 -14.01 -19.41 -16.09
CA THR A 96 -13.68 -20.65 -15.37
C THR A 96 -14.54 -21.78 -15.90
N PHE A 97 -13.93 -22.91 -16.29
CA PHE A 97 -14.66 -24.12 -16.65
C PHE A 97 -15.00 -24.92 -15.37
N ASP A 98 -16.28 -25.15 -15.15
CA ASP A 98 -16.75 -25.87 -13.96
C ASP A 98 -16.58 -27.38 -14.18
N GLY A 99 -15.71 -28.01 -13.41
CA GLY A 99 -15.36 -29.43 -13.55
C GLY A 99 -16.48 -30.41 -13.17
N THR A 100 -17.57 -29.90 -12.58
CA THR A 100 -18.75 -30.68 -12.14
C THR A 100 -19.99 -30.49 -13.02
N ALA A 101 -20.02 -29.53 -13.90
CA ALA A 101 -21.10 -29.27 -14.83
C ALA A 101 -20.96 -30.16 -16.06
N GLY A 102 -21.15 -31.41 -15.87
CA GLY A 102 -21.05 -32.42 -16.91
C GLY A 102 -20.97 -33.81 -16.33
N GLY A 103 -21.79 -34.10 -15.32
CA GLY A 103 -22.13 -35.46 -14.93
C GLY A 103 -22.89 -36.20 -16.03
N HIS A 104 -22.28 -36.41 -17.18
CA HIS A 104 -22.55 -37.53 -18.04
C HIS A 104 -21.25 -38.26 -18.32
N PRO A 105 -21.07 -39.47 -17.78
CA PRO A 105 -20.13 -40.41 -18.29
C PRO A 105 -20.71 -41.03 -19.58
N SER A 106 -21.05 -40.21 -20.56
CA SER A 106 -21.32 -40.71 -21.89
C SER A 106 -20.00 -40.73 -22.63
N GLY A 107 -19.48 -41.94 -22.74
CA GLY A 107 -18.25 -42.25 -23.46
C GLY A 107 -18.17 -41.68 -24.85
N GLN A 108 -16.91 -41.57 -25.34
CA GLN A 108 -16.54 -41.24 -26.71
C GLN A 108 -16.84 -39.80 -27.15
N GLY A 109 -16.26 -38.82 -26.48
CA GLY A 109 -16.15 -37.45 -27.02
C GLY A 109 -14.74 -36.93 -26.80
N SER A 110 -14.15 -36.40 -27.85
CA SER A 110 -12.83 -35.76 -27.83
C SER A 110 -12.69 -34.84 -26.64
N LYS A 111 -11.60 -34.96 -25.89
CA LYS A 111 -11.25 -34.14 -24.78
C LYS A 111 -11.34 -32.66 -25.22
N LEU A 112 -12.30 -31.91 -24.68
CA LEU A 112 -12.51 -30.50 -25.02
C LEU A 112 -11.20 -29.74 -24.87
N ASP A 113 -10.72 -29.14 -25.95
CA ASP A 113 -9.58 -28.22 -25.89
C ASP A 113 -10.02 -26.90 -25.25
N ARG A 114 -9.87 -26.87 -23.91
CA ARG A 114 -10.26 -25.71 -23.10
C ARG A 114 -9.54 -24.43 -23.53
N CYS A 115 -8.31 -24.52 -24.00
CA CYS A 115 -7.54 -23.37 -24.42
C CYS A 115 -8.06 -22.78 -25.73
N ALA A 116 -8.39 -23.61 -26.72
CA ALA A 116 -9.01 -23.16 -27.98
C ALA A 116 -10.39 -22.55 -27.70
N VAL A 117 -11.18 -23.17 -26.83
CA VAL A 117 -12.50 -22.67 -26.45
C VAL A 117 -12.40 -21.35 -25.68
N ALA A 118 -11.53 -21.24 -24.71
CA ALA A 118 -11.29 -20.00 -23.96
C ALA A 118 -10.86 -18.87 -24.88
N SER A 119 -9.93 -19.13 -25.82
CA SER A 119 -9.46 -18.14 -26.79
C SER A 119 -10.60 -17.62 -27.66
N ARG A 120 -11.47 -18.50 -28.13
CA ARG A 120 -12.63 -18.12 -28.95
C ARG A 120 -13.67 -17.32 -28.15
N ILE A 121 -13.96 -17.71 -26.89
CA ILE A 121 -14.87 -16.94 -26.02
C ILE A 121 -14.32 -15.55 -25.76
N VAL A 122 -13.05 -15.45 -25.35
CA VAL A 122 -12.40 -14.16 -25.06
C VAL A 122 -12.33 -13.28 -26.30
N GLY A 123 -12.00 -13.85 -27.48
CA GLY A 123 -11.95 -13.14 -28.76
C GLY A 123 -13.31 -12.61 -29.25
N ALA A 124 -14.41 -13.22 -28.80
CA ALA A 124 -15.75 -12.79 -29.16
C ALA A 124 -16.44 -11.93 -28.08
N LEU A 125 -15.79 -11.61 -26.98
CA LEU A 125 -16.34 -10.61 -26.05
C LEU A 125 -16.54 -9.30 -26.79
N THR A 126 -17.70 -8.67 -26.60
CA THR A 126 -18.06 -7.45 -27.32
C THR A 126 -17.22 -6.28 -26.79
N PRO A 127 -16.30 -5.70 -27.58
CA PRO A 127 -15.56 -4.51 -27.17
C PRO A 127 -16.53 -3.32 -27.12
N GLY A 128 -16.38 -2.41 -26.17
CA GLY A 128 -17.16 -1.18 -26.13
C GLY A 128 -17.63 -0.74 -24.74
N ILE A 129 -17.34 -1.53 -23.68
CA ILE A 129 -17.53 -1.03 -22.34
C ILE A 129 -16.32 -0.16 -21.98
N VAL A 130 -16.64 1.07 -21.60
CA VAL A 130 -15.63 2.04 -21.15
C VAL A 130 -14.86 1.45 -19.97
N ASP A 131 -13.53 1.58 -20.04
CA ASP A 131 -12.58 1.14 -19.00
C ASP A 131 -12.40 -0.39 -18.84
N PHE A 132 -12.92 -1.21 -19.75
CA PHE A 132 -12.54 -2.62 -19.85
C PHE A 132 -11.50 -2.84 -20.97
N VAL A 133 -10.42 -3.54 -20.61
CA VAL A 133 -9.30 -3.85 -21.52
C VAL A 133 -9.20 -5.36 -21.69
N ILE A 134 -9.35 -5.85 -22.93
CA ILE A 134 -9.09 -7.26 -23.27
C ILE A 134 -7.59 -7.51 -23.09
N HIS A 135 -7.25 -8.34 -22.13
CA HIS A 135 -5.87 -8.67 -21.78
C HIS A 135 -5.83 -10.09 -21.19
N PRO A 136 -5.63 -11.11 -22.03
CA PRO A 136 -5.77 -12.51 -21.64
C PRO A 136 -4.54 -13.03 -20.89
N TYR A 137 -4.06 -12.25 -19.94
CA TYR A 137 -2.92 -12.55 -19.09
C TYR A 137 -3.10 -11.89 -17.71
N PRO A 138 -2.78 -12.57 -16.59
CA PRO A 138 -3.08 -12.04 -15.26
C PRO A 138 -2.19 -10.87 -14.83
N VAL A 139 -0.98 -10.74 -15.40
CA VAL A 139 -0.10 -9.61 -15.09
C VAL A 139 -0.38 -8.47 -16.08
N THR A 140 -0.84 -7.32 -15.58
CA THR A 140 -1.32 -6.17 -16.34
C THR A 140 -0.33 -5.01 -16.32
N PRO A 141 -0.47 -3.99 -17.20
CA PRO A 141 0.37 -2.79 -17.17
C PRO A 141 0.30 -1.98 -15.85
N TYR A 142 -0.64 -2.27 -14.96
CA TYR A 142 -0.76 -1.66 -13.64
C TYR A 142 0.09 -2.34 -12.57
N HIS A 143 0.64 -3.53 -12.85
CA HIS A 143 1.50 -4.25 -11.92
C HIS A 143 2.96 -3.83 -12.04
N ALA A 144 3.66 -3.80 -10.92
CA ALA A 144 5.05 -3.37 -10.85
C ALA A 144 6.02 -4.27 -11.61
N ASP A 145 5.67 -5.54 -11.79
CA ASP A 145 6.43 -6.59 -12.49
C ASP A 145 5.98 -6.81 -13.95
N TYR A 146 5.19 -5.90 -14.53
CA TYR A 146 4.69 -6.07 -15.90
C TYR A 146 5.80 -6.25 -16.94
N LEU A 147 6.93 -5.55 -16.78
CA LEU A 147 8.10 -5.71 -17.68
C LEU A 147 8.62 -7.14 -17.70
N HIS A 148 8.55 -7.87 -16.57
CA HIS A 148 8.99 -9.27 -16.49
C HIS A 148 8.15 -10.22 -17.34
N HIS A 149 6.91 -9.84 -17.63
CA HIS A 149 5.89 -10.66 -18.27
C HIS A 149 5.41 -10.14 -19.61
N PHE A 150 6.02 -9.06 -20.11
CA PHE A 150 5.52 -8.34 -21.29
C PHE A 150 5.40 -9.22 -22.54
N ASP A 151 6.44 -9.98 -22.88
CA ASP A 151 6.47 -10.89 -24.02
C ASP A 151 5.40 -12.00 -23.90
N LEU A 152 5.21 -12.57 -22.70
CA LEU A 152 4.18 -13.57 -22.42
C LEU A 152 2.77 -13.00 -22.57
N ALA A 153 2.56 -11.77 -22.11
CA ALA A 153 1.28 -11.06 -22.30
C ALA A 153 1.00 -10.79 -23.79
N GLN A 154 2.02 -10.41 -24.56
CA GLN A 154 1.90 -10.23 -26.03
C GLN A 154 1.60 -11.56 -26.72
N GLN A 155 2.26 -12.64 -26.36
CA GLN A 155 1.98 -13.97 -26.89
C GLN A 155 0.54 -14.43 -26.56
N ALA A 156 0.05 -14.15 -25.37
CA ALA A 156 -1.32 -14.45 -24.98
C ALA A 156 -2.34 -13.66 -25.85
N ARG A 157 -2.08 -12.38 -26.09
CA ARG A 157 -2.90 -11.55 -26.99
C ARG A 157 -2.89 -12.08 -28.44
N ALA A 158 -1.71 -12.44 -28.95
CA ALA A 158 -1.57 -12.99 -30.32
C ALA A 158 -2.35 -14.31 -30.46
N ARG A 159 -2.35 -15.18 -29.45
CA ARG A 159 -3.15 -16.43 -29.47
C ARG A 159 -4.65 -16.17 -29.57
N ILE A 160 -5.18 -15.18 -28.84
CA ILE A 160 -6.59 -14.79 -28.94
C ILE A 160 -6.91 -14.27 -30.34
N ALA A 161 -6.05 -13.40 -30.90
CA ALA A 161 -6.24 -12.87 -32.25
C ALA A 161 -6.23 -13.96 -33.33
N ALA A 162 -5.37 -14.98 -33.20
CA ALA A 162 -5.29 -16.10 -34.13
C ALA A 162 -6.46 -17.10 -33.95
N GLY A 163 -7.03 -17.26 -32.76
CA GLY A 163 -8.10 -18.20 -32.45
C GLY A 163 -9.51 -17.71 -32.76
N GLY A 164 -9.67 -16.46 -33.23
CA GLY A 164 -10.96 -15.81 -33.48
C GLY A 164 -11.68 -16.22 -34.78
N GLY A 165 -11.25 -17.28 -35.46
CA GLY A 165 -11.95 -17.81 -36.66
C GLY A 165 -13.28 -18.48 -36.30
N ASP A 166 -14.27 -18.28 -37.16
CA ASP A 166 -15.63 -18.85 -37.07
C ASP A 166 -15.68 -20.39 -37.32
N GLY A 167 -14.67 -21.11 -36.96
CA GLY A 167 -14.63 -22.56 -37.04
C GLY A 167 -15.76 -23.17 -36.20
N ASP A 168 -16.66 -23.83 -36.86
CA ASP A 168 -17.80 -24.57 -36.35
C ASP A 168 -17.32 -25.60 -35.31
N ALA A 169 -17.36 -25.21 -34.04
CA ALA A 169 -17.18 -26.18 -32.95
C ALA A 169 -18.57 -26.70 -32.58
N GLY A 170 -18.92 -27.85 -33.11
CA GLY A 170 -20.20 -28.53 -33.00
C GLY A 170 -20.78 -28.79 -31.62
N ARG A 171 -20.42 -28.03 -30.61
CA ARG A 171 -21.03 -28.05 -29.30
C ARG A 171 -21.28 -26.63 -28.80
N SER A 172 -22.55 -26.33 -28.60
CA SER A 172 -22.98 -25.08 -27.94
C SER A 172 -22.49 -25.08 -26.48
N ILE A 173 -21.59 -24.14 -26.12
CA ILE A 173 -21.12 -23.94 -24.75
C ILE A 173 -22.05 -22.97 -24.06
N ARG A 174 -22.52 -23.33 -22.88
CA ARG A 174 -23.39 -22.50 -22.01
C ARG A 174 -22.54 -21.85 -20.93
N ILE A 175 -22.57 -20.52 -20.86
CA ILE A 175 -21.74 -19.74 -19.92
C ILE A 175 -22.66 -18.99 -18.96
N ARG A 176 -22.46 -19.22 -17.67
CA ARG A 176 -23.08 -18.43 -16.62
C ARG A 176 -22.33 -17.11 -16.44
N ALA A 177 -22.96 -15.98 -16.77
CA ALA A 177 -22.40 -14.64 -16.52
C ALA A 177 -22.77 -14.16 -15.10
N ARG A 178 -21.76 -13.91 -14.28
CA ARG A 178 -21.92 -13.37 -12.93
C ARG A 178 -21.50 -11.89 -12.91
N GLY A 179 -22.42 -11.04 -12.50
CA GLY A 179 -22.21 -9.59 -12.40
C GLY A 179 -22.48 -8.82 -13.71
N PRO A 180 -22.67 -7.50 -13.60
CA PRO A 180 -23.09 -6.65 -14.72
C PRO A 180 -22.08 -6.64 -15.87
N LEU A 181 -20.79 -6.61 -15.58
CA LEU A 181 -19.73 -6.59 -16.59
C LEU A 181 -19.75 -7.86 -17.45
N ALA A 182 -19.79 -9.04 -16.79
CA ALA A 182 -19.83 -10.30 -17.51
C ALA A 182 -21.10 -10.43 -18.36
N GLN A 183 -22.24 -9.99 -17.85
CA GLN A 183 -23.51 -9.99 -18.58
C GLN A 183 -23.46 -9.06 -19.79
N ALA A 184 -22.85 -7.90 -19.70
CA ALA A 184 -22.78 -6.94 -20.78
C ALA A 184 -21.82 -7.39 -21.90
N LEU A 185 -20.70 -8.01 -21.54
CA LEU A 185 -19.65 -8.42 -22.50
C LEU A 185 -19.92 -9.76 -23.18
N LEU A 186 -20.64 -10.70 -22.51
CA LEU A 186 -20.85 -12.03 -23.05
C LEU A 186 -21.95 -12.02 -24.13
N PRO A 187 -21.65 -12.47 -25.38
CA PRO A 187 -22.66 -12.60 -26.42
C PRO A 187 -23.85 -13.49 -26.00
N ALA A 188 -25.07 -13.10 -26.38
CA ALA A 188 -26.31 -13.79 -26.01
C ALA A 188 -26.31 -15.28 -26.37
N ARG A 189 -25.67 -15.65 -27.49
CA ARG A 189 -25.55 -17.05 -27.97
C ARG A 189 -24.87 -18.01 -26.99
N TRP A 190 -24.09 -17.52 -26.07
CA TRP A 190 -23.37 -18.33 -25.08
C TRP A 190 -23.97 -18.25 -23.67
N ARG A 191 -24.97 -17.39 -23.45
CA ARG A 191 -25.55 -17.23 -22.11
C ARG A 191 -26.37 -18.47 -21.74
N ALA A 192 -26.05 -19.05 -20.60
CA ALA A 192 -26.87 -20.10 -20.00
C ALA A 192 -28.26 -19.54 -19.63
N GLN A 193 -29.33 -20.23 -20.05
CA GLN A 193 -30.72 -19.84 -19.77
C GLN A 193 -31.35 -20.66 -18.63
N GLY A 194 -30.60 -21.55 -17.98
CA GLY A 194 -31.11 -22.45 -16.94
C GLY A 194 -30.10 -22.70 -15.82
N SER A 195 -30.35 -23.74 -15.06
CA SER A 195 -29.52 -24.17 -13.94
C SER A 195 -28.23 -24.88 -14.35
N GLU A 196 -28.08 -25.25 -15.63
CA GLU A 196 -26.91 -25.94 -16.14
C GLU A 196 -26.02 -25.02 -16.98
N TRP A 197 -24.72 -25.05 -16.73
CA TRP A 197 -23.69 -24.33 -17.49
C TRP A 197 -22.37 -25.10 -17.53
N ASP A 198 -21.57 -24.87 -18.54
CA ASP A 198 -20.29 -25.51 -18.78
C ASP A 198 -19.12 -24.66 -18.26
N ALA A 199 -19.32 -23.35 -18.18
CA ALA A 199 -18.32 -22.40 -17.68
C ALA A 199 -18.99 -21.19 -17.01
N THR A 200 -18.24 -20.53 -16.15
CA THR A 200 -18.65 -19.28 -15.49
C THR A 200 -17.74 -18.14 -15.94
N LEU A 201 -18.33 -17.01 -16.37
CA LEU A 201 -17.62 -15.75 -16.59
C LEU A 201 -17.99 -14.81 -15.46
N GLU A 202 -16.99 -14.37 -14.69
CA GLU A 202 -17.20 -13.54 -13.50
C GLU A 202 -16.19 -12.39 -13.38
N GLU A 203 -16.65 -11.28 -12.82
CA GLU A 203 -15.81 -10.16 -12.42
C GLU A 203 -15.31 -10.39 -10.99
N ILE A 204 -13.99 -10.30 -10.78
CA ILE A 204 -13.34 -10.48 -9.48
C ILE A 204 -12.64 -9.18 -9.11
N ASP A 205 -13.12 -8.52 -8.07
CA ASP A 205 -12.53 -7.30 -7.52
C ASP A 205 -11.19 -7.61 -6.83
N VAL A 206 -10.15 -6.82 -7.13
CA VAL A 206 -8.79 -7.02 -6.59
C VAL A 206 -8.76 -6.86 -5.07
N ASN A 207 -9.42 -5.84 -4.52
CA ASN A 207 -9.44 -5.62 -3.07
C ASN A 207 -10.19 -6.74 -2.33
N GLN A 208 -11.28 -7.25 -2.93
CA GLN A 208 -11.98 -8.41 -2.38
C GLN A 208 -11.14 -9.68 -2.44
N LEU A 209 -10.38 -9.87 -3.51
CA LEU A 209 -9.46 -10.99 -3.66
C LEU A 209 -8.37 -10.95 -2.58
N GLU A 210 -7.78 -9.81 -2.34
CA GLU A 210 -6.78 -9.60 -1.29
C GLU A 210 -7.36 -9.84 0.11
N ALA A 211 -8.52 -9.24 0.41
CA ALA A 211 -9.20 -9.41 1.70
C ALA A 211 -9.58 -10.86 1.97
N ALA A 212 -10.10 -11.60 0.98
CA ALA A 212 -10.46 -13.00 1.09
C ALA A 212 -9.25 -13.90 1.40
N ASN A 213 -8.04 -13.47 1.03
CA ASN A 213 -6.79 -14.17 1.31
C ASN A 213 -6.07 -13.65 2.57
N GLY A 214 -6.71 -12.81 3.38
CA GLY A 214 -6.20 -12.34 4.66
C GLY A 214 -5.13 -11.25 4.55
N ILE A 215 -5.04 -10.58 3.40
CA ILE A 215 -4.18 -9.42 3.22
C ILE A 215 -4.92 -8.22 3.82
N ALA A 216 -4.54 -7.86 5.04
CA ALA A 216 -5.16 -6.75 5.73
C ALA A 216 -4.46 -5.45 5.34
N LEU A 217 -5.25 -4.48 4.87
CA LEU A 217 -4.81 -3.08 4.69
C LEU A 217 -4.89 -2.28 6.01
N GLY A 218 -5.03 -2.95 7.14
CA GLY A 218 -5.21 -2.36 8.47
C GLY A 218 -3.91 -2.03 9.19
N ALA A 219 -3.87 -2.34 10.50
CA ALA A 219 -2.72 -2.08 11.37
C ALA A 219 -1.42 -2.79 10.95
N TRP A 220 -1.53 -3.82 10.14
CA TRP A 220 -0.42 -4.60 9.62
C TRP A 220 -0.11 -4.17 8.21
N SER A 221 1.15 -3.98 7.88
CA SER A 221 1.59 -3.72 6.53
C SER A 221 1.24 -4.90 5.63
N ALA A 222 0.73 -4.61 4.44
CA ALA A 222 0.59 -5.63 3.40
C ALA A 222 1.98 -6.15 2.98
N PRO A 223 2.09 -7.37 2.43
CA PRO A 223 3.37 -7.86 1.93
C PRO A 223 3.91 -6.94 0.82
N PRO A 224 5.24 -6.80 0.72
CA PRO A 224 5.86 -5.87 -0.24
C PRO A 224 5.49 -6.15 -1.69
N TRP A 225 5.10 -7.39 -2.01
CA TRP A 225 4.70 -7.80 -3.36
C TRP A 225 3.19 -7.69 -3.65
N VAL A 226 2.41 -7.03 -2.79
CA VAL A 226 0.94 -6.91 -2.98
C VAL A 226 0.54 -6.32 -4.34
N LYS A 227 1.36 -5.42 -4.90
CA LYS A 227 1.15 -4.82 -6.22
C LYS A 227 1.86 -5.54 -7.37
N GLN A 228 2.39 -6.73 -7.13
CA GLN A 228 3.03 -7.54 -8.17
C GLN A 228 2.03 -8.52 -8.78
N GLY A 229 2.04 -8.63 -10.09
CA GLY A 229 1.07 -9.41 -10.85
C GLY A 229 1.22 -10.92 -10.62
N TRP A 230 2.45 -11.43 -10.40
CA TRP A 230 2.64 -12.83 -10.05
C TRP A 230 1.91 -13.22 -8.77
N PHE A 231 1.90 -12.33 -7.77
CA PHE A 231 1.21 -12.57 -6.50
C PHE A 231 -0.32 -12.50 -6.65
N GLN A 232 -0.82 -11.48 -7.33
CA GLN A 232 -2.26 -11.38 -7.61
C GLN A 232 -2.74 -12.54 -8.49
N ALA A 233 -1.94 -12.99 -9.46
CA ALA A 233 -2.21 -14.20 -10.20
C ALA A 233 -2.32 -15.42 -9.29
N TYR A 234 -1.36 -15.60 -8.37
CA TYR A 234 -1.43 -16.69 -7.40
C TYR A 234 -2.72 -16.64 -6.57
N LEU A 235 -3.08 -15.49 -5.99
CA LEU A 235 -4.34 -15.33 -5.25
C LEU A 235 -5.55 -15.65 -6.12
N LEU A 236 -5.56 -15.19 -7.36
CA LEU A 236 -6.66 -15.40 -8.29
C LEU A 236 -6.89 -16.90 -8.61
N PHE A 237 -5.85 -17.70 -8.66
CA PHE A 237 -5.91 -19.12 -9.04
C PHE A 237 -5.86 -20.08 -7.84
N ALA A 238 -5.35 -19.68 -6.67
CA ALA A 238 -5.08 -20.56 -5.52
C ALA A 238 -6.31 -21.24 -4.90
N GLY A 239 -7.48 -20.62 -5.00
CA GLY A 239 -8.71 -21.14 -4.39
C GLY A 239 -9.39 -22.29 -5.13
N ARG A 240 -8.82 -22.83 -6.23
CA ARG A 240 -9.48 -23.87 -7.05
C ARG A 240 -8.60 -25.10 -7.25
N PRO A 241 -9.21 -26.31 -7.34
CA PRO A 241 -8.47 -27.53 -7.57
C PRO A 241 -7.83 -27.52 -8.96
N GLN A 242 -6.56 -27.23 -9.02
CA GLN A 242 -5.68 -27.66 -10.09
C GLN A 242 -5.23 -29.10 -9.80
N HIS A 243 -4.90 -29.88 -10.83
CA HIS A 243 -4.43 -31.24 -10.61
C HIS A 243 -3.16 -31.25 -9.77
N GLY A 244 -3.02 -32.22 -8.88
CA GLY A 244 -2.10 -32.26 -7.75
C GLY A 244 -0.65 -31.79 -8.00
N ALA A 245 -0.04 -32.20 -9.13
CA ALA A 245 1.35 -31.83 -9.44
C ALA A 245 1.51 -30.34 -9.80
N GLU A 246 0.60 -29.78 -10.62
CA GLU A 246 0.63 -28.37 -11.00
C GLU A 246 0.39 -27.44 -9.78
N ARG A 247 -0.53 -27.86 -8.90
CA ARG A 247 -0.78 -27.17 -7.64
C ARG A 247 0.45 -27.12 -6.77
N THR A 248 1.10 -28.27 -6.57
CA THR A 248 2.32 -28.38 -5.77
C THR A 248 3.44 -27.52 -6.35
N ALA A 249 3.62 -27.49 -7.68
CA ALA A 249 4.61 -26.67 -8.35
C ALA A 249 4.34 -25.16 -8.13
N ALA A 250 3.08 -24.72 -8.30
CA ALA A 250 2.68 -23.35 -8.08
C ALA A 250 2.87 -22.91 -6.61
N ASP A 251 2.41 -23.72 -5.66
CA ASP A 251 2.58 -23.44 -4.22
C ASP A 251 4.06 -23.38 -3.82
N THR A 252 4.88 -24.26 -4.42
CA THR A 252 6.33 -24.27 -4.20
C THR A 252 7.00 -23.01 -4.76
N ALA A 253 6.67 -22.62 -6.01
CA ALA A 253 7.21 -21.41 -6.62
C ALA A 253 6.79 -20.15 -5.84
N ASN A 254 5.50 -20.07 -5.44
CA ASN A 254 5.00 -18.98 -4.61
C ASN A 254 5.76 -18.88 -3.28
N ARG A 255 5.94 -19.99 -2.56
CA ARG A 255 6.71 -20.02 -1.31
C ARG A 255 8.16 -19.59 -1.52
N ARG A 256 8.82 -20.09 -2.59
CA ARG A 256 10.19 -19.68 -2.92
C ARG A 256 10.31 -18.19 -3.18
N LEU A 257 9.34 -17.61 -3.91
CA LEU A 257 9.29 -16.16 -4.15
C LEU A 257 9.09 -15.38 -2.85
N GLN A 258 8.14 -15.81 -2.02
CA GLN A 258 7.87 -15.18 -0.73
C GLN A 258 9.04 -15.28 0.23
N ASN A 259 9.78 -16.39 0.22
CA ASN A 259 10.92 -16.62 1.11
C ASN A 259 12.28 -16.17 0.52
N GLY A 260 12.28 -15.55 -0.67
CA GLY A 260 13.55 -15.14 -1.31
C GLY A 260 14.49 -16.31 -1.61
N GLU A 261 13.95 -17.51 -1.89
CA GLU A 261 14.72 -18.72 -2.18
C GLU A 261 15.18 -18.75 -3.64
N TYR A 262 15.98 -17.74 -4.04
CA TYR A 262 16.62 -17.59 -5.34
C TYR A 262 17.99 -16.90 -5.17
N ARG A 263 18.92 -17.17 -6.08
CA ARG A 263 20.32 -16.73 -5.98
C ARG A 263 20.59 -15.44 -6.75
N GLU A 264 19.91 -15.29 -7.88
CA GLU A 264 20.16 -14.20 -8.83
C GLU A 264 18.85 -13.54 -9.26
N PRO A 265 18.88 -12.25 -9.64
CA PRO A 265 17.71 -11.54 -10.12
C PRO A 265 17.00 -12.23 -11.30
N ALA A 266 17.75 -12.79 -12.25
CA ALA A 266 17.18 -13.52 -13.37
C ALA A 266 16.46 -14.82 -12.94
N GLU A 267 16.93 -15.51 -11.90
CA GLU A 267 16.26 -16.68 -11.32
C GLU A 267 14.92 -16.29 -10.72
N ARG A 268 14.87 -15.17 -9.98
CA ARG A 268 13.61 -14.61 -9.44
C ARG A 268 12.60 -14.39 -10.57
N VAL A 269 12.99 -13.66 -11.62
CA VAL A 269 12.07 -13.37 -12.74
C VAL A 269 11.61 -14.65 -13.43
N ASN A 270 12.49 -15.63 -13.59
CA ASN A 270 12.10 -16.94 -14.15
C ASN A 270 11.12 -17.69 -13.24
N LEU A 271 11.26 -17.59 -11.91
CA LEU A 271 10.30 -18.16 -10.95
C LEU A 271 8.93 -17.49 -11.06
N GLU A 272 8.86 -16.15 -11.14
CA GLU A 272 7.63 -15.40 -11.35
C GLU A 272 6.93 -15.84 -12.64
N ARG A 273 7.66 -15.90 -13.75
CA ARG A 273 7.16 -16.35 -15.07
C ARG A 273 6.70 -17.80 -15.06
N SER A 274 7.46 -18.69 -14.42
CA SER A 274 7.11 -20.11 -14.27
C SER A 274 5.85 -20.29 -13.42
N LEU A 275 5.74 -19.58 -12.31
CA LEU A 275 4.54 -19.58 -11.46
C LEU A 275 3.31 -19.19 -12.27
N VAL A 276 3.34 -18.03 -12.93
CA VAL A 276 2.19 -17.56 -13.71
C VAL A 276 1.86 -18.51 -14.86
N SER A 277 2.87 -19.02 -15.57
CA SER A 277 2.67 -19.99 -16.66
C SER A 277 2.04 -21.29 -16.17
N THR A 278 2.45 -21.80 -15.00
CA THR A 278 1.86 -22.98 -14.37
C THR A 278 0.39 -22.75 -13.98
N LEU A 279 0.08 -21.57 -13.44
CA LEU A 279 -1.28 -21.21 -13.01
C LEU A 279 -2.26 -21.14 -14.19
N ILE A 280 -1.83 -20.64 -15.34
CA ILE A 280 -2.67 -20.49 -16.53
C ILE A 280 -2.63 -21.72 -17.46
N ALA A 281 -1.78 -22.71 -17.19
CA ALA A 281 -1.68 -23.94 -17.98
C ALA A 281 -3.02 -24.69 -18.00
N GLY A 282 -3.32 -25.33 -19.12
CA GLY A 282 -4.54 -26.13 -19.27
C GLY A 282 -5.86 -25.34 -19.34
N CYS A 283 -5.81 -24.02 -19.19
CA CYS A 283 -6.93 -23.07 -19.40
C CYS A 283 -8.22 -23.41 -18.63
N GLY A 284 -8.13 -24.14 -17.53
CA GLY A 284 -9.28 -24.40 -16.64
C GLY A 284 -9.86 -23.11 -16.05
N ARG A 285 -8.99 -22.12 -15.88
CA ARG A 285 -9.31 -20.75 -15.55
C ARG A 285 -8.50 -19.81 -16.46
N THR A 286 -9.14 -18.82 -17.05
CA THR A 286 -8.51 -17.89 -18.01
C THR A 286 -8.93 -16.46 -17.69
N VAL A 287 -7.98 -15.56 -17.54
CA VAL A 287 -8.25 -14.13 -17.48
C VAL A 287 -8.64 -13.66 -18.88
N ALA A 288 -9.78 -13.01 -19.02
CA ALA A 288 -10.22 -12.41 -20.29
C ALA A 288 -9.71 -10.97 -20.43
N GLY A 289 -9.57 -10.27 -19.33
CA GLY A 289 -9.11 -8.90 -19.28
C GLY A 289 -9.25 -8.30 -17.90
N PHE A 290 -9.01 -7.01 -17.81
CA PHE A 290 -9.13 -6.25 -16.57
C PHE A 290 -9.98 -5.00 -16.78
N ARG A 291 -10.61 -4.54 -15.70
CA ARG A 291 -11.37 -3.32 -15.67
C ARG A 291 -10.66 -2.27 -14.84
N LEU A 292 -10.72 -1.03 -15.33
CA LEU A 292 -10.29 0.14 -14.58
C LEU A 292 -11.49 0.77 -13.87
N LYS A 293 -11.28 1.23 -12.66
CA LYS A 293 -12.27 2.03 -11.94
C LYS A 293 -11.92 3.50 -12.11
N ARG A 294 -12.93 4.30 -12.43
CA ARG A 294 -12.83 5.75 -12.41
C ARG A 294 -13.08 6.26 -11.02
N GLU A 295 -12.26 7.17 -10.60
CA GLU A 295 -12.45 7.96 -9.39
C GLU A 295 -12.27 9.43 -9.72
N HIS A 296 -12.99 10.31 -9.01
CA HIS A 296 -13.15 11.69 -9.42
C HIS A 296 -12.85 12.65 -8.28
N PHE A 297 -12.21 13.77 -8.61
CA PHE A 297 -12.07 14.87 -7.67
C PHE A 297 -12.39 16.20 -8.35
N ASN A 298 -12.91 17.15 -7.55
CA ASN A 298 -13.21 18.50 -7.97
C ASN A 298 -11.92 19.30 -8.08
N SER A 299 -11.62 19.85 -9.24
CA SER A 299 -10.47 20.74 -9.49
C SER A 299 -10.88 22.19 -9.79
N GLU A 300 -12.12 22.55 -9.48
CA GLU A 300 -12.62 23.90 -9.65
C GLU A 300 -11.71 24.91 -8.91
N TYR A 301 -11.58 26.10 -9.48
CA TYR A 301 -10.58 27.08 -9.07
C TYR A 301 -10.71 27.56 -7.63
N SER A 302 -11.92 27.84 -7.14
CA SER A 302 -12.17 28.41 -5.82
C SER A 302 -12.56 27.38 -4.75
N ASN A 303 -13.21 26.29 -5.14
CA ASN A 303 -13.74 25.28 -4.22
C ASN A 303 -13.21 23.88 -4.47
N GLY A 304 -12.19 23.74 -5.30
CA GLY A 304 -11.60 22.45 -5.64
C GLY A 304 -10.41 22.07 -4.77
N VAL A 305 -9.90 20.88 -5.07
CA VAL A 305 -8.66 20.36 -4.47
C VAL A 305 -7.57 20.22 -5.53
N GLU A 306 -6.35 20.19 -5.07
CA GLU A 306 -5.16 19.95 -5.87
C GLU A 306 -4.18 19.07 -5.10
N ASN A 307 -3.05 18.73 -5.73
CA ASN A 307 -1.98 17.96 -5.13
C ASN A 307 -2.45 16.60 -4.60
N VAL A 308 -3.24 15.91 -5.39
CA VAL A 308 -3.93 14.67 -5.02
C VAL A 308 -3.07 13.47 -5.38
N ALA A 309 -2.47 12.81 -4.38
CA ALA A 309 -1.83 11.52 -4.59
C ALA A 309 -2.90 10.41 -4.75
N PHE A 310 -2.77 9.66 -5.83
CA PHE A 310 -3.71 8.63 -6.24
C PHE A 310 -2.99 7.30 -6.45
N ASP A 311 -3.45 6.26 -5.80
CA ASP A 311 -2.82 4.95 -5.88
C ASP A 311 -3.35 4.14 -7.07
N SER A 312 -2.46 3.53 -7.84
CA SER A 312 -2.81 2.77 -9.05
C SER A 312 -3.68 1.52 -8.80
N HIS A 313 -3.73 1.01 -7.56
CA HIS A 313 -4.54 -0.14 -7.15
C HIS A 313 -5.67 0.25 -6.19
N SER A 314 -5.37 1.03 -5.15
CA SER A 314 -6.35 1.41 -4.13
C SER A 314 -7.05 2.75 -4.37
N GLY A 315 -6.59 3.54 -5.36
CA GLY A 315 -7.20 4.82 -5.68
C GLY A 315 -7.02 5.86 -4.57
N PHE A 316 -8.11 6.53 -4.18
CA PHE A 316 -8.11 7.43 -3.03
C PHE A 316 -8.06 6.71 -1.69
N GLU A 317 -8.34 5.42 -1.65
CA GLU A 317 -8.15 4.57 -0.47
C GLU A 317 -6.65 4.31 -0.24
N SER A 318 -5.87 5.39 -0.15
CA SER A 318 -4.41 5.40 0.04
C SER A 318 -4.04 6.30 1.21
N PRO A 319 -3.10 5.90 2.07
CA PRO A 319 -2.65 6.76 3.17
C PRO A 319 -1.99 8.05 2.67
N LEU A 320 -1.52 8.07 1.43
CA LEU A 320 -0.89 9.25 0.83
C LEU A 320 -1.90 10.31 0.42
N PHE A 321 -3.14 9.93 0.10
CA PHE A 321 -4.17 10.88 -0.28
C PHE A 321 -4.40 11.96 0.80
N ALA A 322 -4.69 11.53 2.05
CA ALA A 322 -4.93 12.45 3.16
C ALA A 322 -3.70 13.29 3.56
N ARG A 323 -2.48 12.88 3.14
CA ARG A 323 -1.21 13.55 3.43
C ARG A 323 -0.73 14.49 2.34
N THR A 324 -1.40 14.52 1.20
CA THR A 324 -0.98 15.31 0.04
C THR A 324 -2.05 16.27 -0.46
N VAL A 325 -3.33 15.92 -0.32
CA VAL A 325 -4.44 16.71 -0.84
C VAL A 325 -4.46 18.13 -0.24
N LYS A 326 -4.62 19.13 -1.09
CA LYS A 326 -4.71 20.54 -0.72
C LYS A 326 -6.01 21.15 -1.22
N LEU A 327 -6.57 22.07 -0.45
CA LEU A 327 -7.67 22.92 -0.87
C LEU A 327 -7.10 24.10 -1.68
N LYS A 328 -7.70 24.42 -2.82
CA LYS A 328 -7.11 25.44 -3.72
C LYS A 328 -7.17 26.86 -3.18
N ASP A 329 -8.19 27.21 -2.43
CA ASP A 329 -8.43 28.59 -2.02
C ASP A 329 -8.56 28.82 -0.50
N PHE A 330 -8.42 27.79 0.31
CA PHE A 330 -8.53 27.87 1.77
C PHE A 330 -7.16 27.67 2.43
N MET A 331 -6.50 28.79 2.77
CA MET A 331 -5.21 28.76 3.49
C MET A 331 -5.35 28.40 4.97
N TRP A 332 -6.56 28.59 5.55
CA TRP A 332 -6.82 28.38 6.96
C TRP A 332 -8.15 27.66 7.19
N ASN A 333 -8.18 26.71 8.12
CA ASN A 333 -9.40 26.03 8.58
C ASN A 333 -10.24 25.43 7.44
N GLY A 334 -9.61 24.98 6.38
CA GLY A 334 -10.28 24.37 5.24
C GLY A 334 -10.83 22.97 5.54
N TRP A 335 -11.98 22.65 4.96
CA TRP A 335 -12.68 21.39 5.15
C TRP A 335 -12.62 20.56 3.87
N LEU A 336 -12.03 19.39 3.95
CA LEU A 336 -12.11 18.40 2.88
C LEU A 336 -13.41 17.60 3.00
N ARG A 337 -14.20 17.56 1.95
CA ARG A 337 -15.49 16.86 1.90
C ARG A 337 -15.39 15.64 1.01
N LEU A 338 -15.47 14.45 1.62
CA LEU A 338 -15.42 13.17 0.95
C LEU A 338 -16.81 12.54 0.91
N GLY A 339 -17.26 12.18 -0.29
CA GLY A 339 -18.45 11.35 -0.48
C GLY A 339 -18.04 9.90 -0.66
N ILE A 340 -18.70 8.97 0.01
CA ILE A 340 -18.50 7.53 -0.13
C ILE A 340 -19.81 6.84 -0.48
N ALA A 341 -19.76 5.95 -1.49
CA ALA A 341 -20.95 5.30 -2.04
C ALA A 341 -21.67 4.35 -1.06
N THR A 342 -20.94 3.81 -0.09
CA THR A 342 -21.44 2.78 0.82
C THR A 342 -21.39 3.23 2.28
N LYS A 343 -22.41 2.79 3.04
CA LYS A 343 -22.45 3.01 4.50
C LYS A 343 -21.36 2.21 5.22
N PRO A 344 -20.88 2.70 6.37
CA PRO A 344 -19.95 1.96 7.19
C PRO A 344 -20.62 0.73 7.83
N ALA A 345 -20.29 -0.44 7.32
CA ALA A 345 -20.81 -1.74 7.79
C ALA A 345 -19.81 -2.49 8.66
N ALA A 346 -18.51 -2.32 8.43
CA ALA A 346 -17.46 -2.97 9.22
C ALA A 346 -17.25 -2.28 10.56
N ALA A 347 -16.94 -3.05 11.59
CA ALA A 347 -16.53 -2.51 12.89
C ALA A 347 -15.26 -1.68 12.79
N TRP A 348 -15.13 -0.66 13.62
CA TRP A 348 -13.97 0.22 13.65
C TRP A 348 -12.93 -0.29 14.65
N ASN A 349 -12.17 -1.30 14.21
CA ASN A 349 -10.99 -1.77 14.90
C ASN A 349 -9.88 -2.11 13.88
N PRO A 350 -8.61 -1.91 14.23
CA PRO A 350 -7.49 -2.08 13.29
C PRO A 350 -7.03 -3.53 13.08
N VAL A 351 -7.57 -4.49 13.82
CA VAL A 351 -7.15 -5.90 13.71
C VAL A 351 -7.95 -6.64 12.66
N GLY A 352 -9.27 -6.52 12.69
CA GLY A 352 -10.13 -7.24 11.76
C GLY A 352 -11.35 -6.43 11.31
N GLY A 353 -11.31 -5.12 11.54
CA GLY A 353 -12.31 -4.15 11.11
C GLY A 353 -11.83 -3.27 9.96
N PHE A 354 -12.46 -2.09 9.79
CA PHE A 354 -12.16 -1.12 8.72
C PHE A 354 -12.14 -1.72 7.31
N SER A 355 -12.90 -2.78 7.06
CA SER A 355 -12.85 -3.55 5.82
C SER A 355 -13.71 -2.99 4.68
N ASP A 356 -14.62 -2.04 4.96
CA ASP A 356 -15.35 -1.29 3.93
C ASP A 356 -14.61 0.00 3.53
N ALA A 357 -15.03 0.61 2.41
CA ALA A 357 -14.40 1.82 1.89
C ALA A 357 -14.46 3.00 2.88
N PHE A 358 -15.57 3.14 3.62
CA PHE A 358 -15.73 4.20 4.62
C PHE A 358 -14.73 4.02 5.77
N GLY A 359 -14.68 2.83 6.34
CA GLY A 359 -13.75 2.51 7.43
C GLY A 359 -12.29 2.64 6.99
N ARG A 360 -11.95 2.18 5.78
CA ARG A 360 -10.58 2.33 5.23
C ARG A 360 -10.17 3.79 5.10
N MET A 361 -11.02 4.65 4.52
CA MET A 361 -10.72 6.08 4.39
C MET A 361 -10.50 6.74 5.75
N LEU A 362 -11.32 6.41 6.75
CA LEU A 362 -11.12 6.88 8.12
C LEU A 362 -9.79 6.39 8.68
N TRP A 363 -9.53 5.07 8.63
CA TRP A 363 -8.31 4.47 9.18
C TRP A 363 -7.03 5.03 8.56
N LEU A 364 -7.00 5.20 7.23
CA LEU A 364 -5.85 5.73 6.50
C LEU A 364 -5.53 7.20 6.84
N ALA A 365 -6.52 7.96 7.30
CA ALA A 365 -6.33 9.33 7.78
C ALA A 365 -5.87 9.40 9.25
N VAL A 366 -6.40 8.53 10.12
CA VAL A 366 -6.06 8.54 11.56
C VAL A 366 -4.82 7.70 11.87
N GLY A 367 -4.48 6.70 11.07
CA GLY A 367 -3.31 5.85 11.25
C GLY A 367 -2.04 6.45 10.67
N ASP A 368 -0.88 6.08 11.23
CA ASP A 368 0.42 6.55 10.74
C ASP A 368 1.47 5.43 10.79
N PRO A 369 1.44 4.49 9.83
CA PRO A 369 2.29 3.32 9.84
C PRO A 369 3.77 3.66 9.58
N ALA A 370 4.65 2.72 9.88
CA ALA A 370 6.09 2.86 9.69
C ALA A 370 6.48 3.11 8.23
N PHE A 371 5.78 2.43 7.31
CA PHE A 371 5.94 2.57 5.86
C PHE A 371 4.61 2.84 5.18
N LEU A 372 4.65 3.57 4.07
CA LEU A 372 3.52 3.83 3.20
C LEU A 372 3.73 3.15 1.85
N PRO A 373 2.70 2.53 1.25
CA PRO A 373 2.83 1.97 -0.10
C PRO A 373 3.03 3.09 -1.12
N ALA A 374 3.99 2.92 -2.03
CA ALA A 374 4.17 3.85 -3.14
C ALA A 374 2.93 3.82 -4.07
N PRO A 375 2.38 4.97 -4.48
CA PRO A 375 1.11 5.01 -5.21
C PRO A 375 1.21 4.45 -6.63
N HIS A 376 2.38 4.56 -7.26
CA HIS A 376 2.59 4.20 -8.66
C HIS A 376 3.69 3.14 -8.86
N GLY A 377 3.94 2.33 -7.85
CA GLY A 377 4.96 1.28 -7.90
C GLY A 377 4.71 0.18 -6.88
N GLY A 378 5.57 -0.83 -6.89
CA GLY A 378 5.57 -1.91 -5.89
C GLY A 378 6.36 -1.60 -4.62
N ASN A 379 6.90 -0.40 -4.50
CA ASN A 379 7.81 -0.01 -3.43
C ASN A 379 7.08 0.49 -2.18
N TRP A 380 7.78 0.51 -1.07
CA TRP A 380 7.33 1.09 0.20
C TRP A 380 8.18 2.30 0.56
N ILE A 381 7.53 3.34 1.06
CA ILE A 381 8.15 4.62 1.39
C ILE A 381 8.28 4.70 2.91
N PRO A 382 9.49 4.92 3.46
CA PRO A 382 9.67 5.16 4.89
C PRO A 382 8.87 6.38 5.35
N ASN A 383 8.08 6.21 6.41
CA ASN A 383 7.26 7.27 7.01
C ASN A 383 7.73 7.56 8.45
N ARG A 384 7.44 6.65 9.38
CA ARG A 384 7.82 6.80 10.81
C ARG A 384 9.18 6.20 11.14
N VAL A 385 9.89 5.73 10.14
CA VAL A 385 11.21 5.11 10.27
C VAL A 385 12.18 5.71 9.26
N SER A 386 13.45 5.63 9.59
CA SER A 386 14.54 5.69 8.60
C SER A 386 15.34 4.42 8.67
N VAL A 387 15.77 3.91 7.53
CA VAL A 387 16.60 2.72 7.43
C VAL A 387 18.07 3.16 7.42
N ASN A 388 18.81 2.86 8.49
CA ASN A 388 20.16 3.40 8.72
C ASN A 388 21.29 2.54 8.11
N SER A 389 20.98 1.36 7.61
CA SER A 389 21.97 0.50 7.00
C SER A 389 21.38 -0.22 5.80
N LYS A 390 22.25 -0.48 4.81
CA LYS A 390 21.87 -1.44 3.77
C LYS A 390 21.68 -2.81 4.43
N PRO A 391 20.70 -3.59 3.97
CA PRO A 391 20.55 -4.94 4.44
C PRO A 391 21.86 -5.70 4.17
N VAL A 392 22.38 -6.30 5.22
CA VAL A 392 23.55 -7.17 5.08
C VAL A 392 23.05 -8.48 4.49
N ALA A 393 23.41 -8.72 3.24
CA ALA A 393 22.98 -9.90 2.48
C ALA A 393 23.86 -11.14 2.71
N ALA A 394 24.43 -11.31 3.91
CA ALA A 394 25.21 -12.46 4.33
C ALA A 394 24.66 -12.99 5.66
N ALA A 395 24.96 -14.24 5.97
CA ALA A 395 24.61 -14.81 7.27
C ALA A 395 25.13 -13.91 8.41
N VAL A 396 24.22 -13.35 9.21
CA VAL A 396 24.51 -12.41 10.28
C VAL A 396 24.29 -13.09 11.61
N ALA A 397 25.32 -13.07 12.49
CA ALA A 397 25.17 -13.56 13.86
C ALA A 397 24.20 -12.68 14.64
N ILE A 398 23.19 -13.28 15.24
CA ILE A 398 22.23 -12.57 16.10
C ILE A 398 22.89 -12.40 17.48
N PRO A 399 22.93 -11.19 18.06
CA PRO A 399 23.42 -11.00 19.42
C PRO A 399 22.64 -11.86 20.43
N ARG A 400 23.33 -12.44 21.40
CA ARG A 400 22.73 -13.32 22.41
C ARG A 400 21.61 -12.67 23.23
N ASP A 401 21.68 -11.35 23.36
CA ASP A 401 20.74 -10.51 24.12
C ASP A 401 19.64 -9.88 23.21
N ALA A 402 19.66 -10.20 21.91
CA ALA A 402 18.49 -9.93 21.07
C ALA A 402 17.32 -10.79 21.56
N VAL A 403 16.11 -10.26 21.46
CA VAL A 403 14.91 -10.93 21.96
C VAL A 403 13.99 -11.34 20.82
N ARG A 404 13.19 -12.37 21.08
CA ARG A 404 12.11 -12.82 20.20
C ARG A 404 10.89 -13.16 21.06
N PRO A 405 9.67 -12.80 20.63
CA PRO A 405 8.47 -13.22 21.34
C PRO A 405 8.29 -14.72 21.26
N GLN A 406 7.97 -15.34 22.39
CA GLN A 406 7.65 -16.77 22.45
C GLN A 406 6.28 -17.04 21.83
N PRO A 407 6.17 -18.04 20.93
CA PRO A 407 4.88 -18.47 20.40
C PRO A 407 3.84 -18.79 21.48
N GLY A 408 2.62 -18.31 21.32
CA GLY A 408 1.49 -18.54 22.22
C GLY A 408 1.46 -17.63 23.46
N THR A 409 2.58 -17.35 24.11
CA THR A 409 2.66 -16.51 25.31
C THR A 409 3.01 -15.05 25.03
N GLY A 410 3.79 -14.82 23.96
CA GLY A 410 4.33 -13.48 23.62
C GLY A 410 5.47 -13.02 24.52
N LEU A 411 5.94 -13.82 25.47
CA LEU A 411 7.06 -13.45 26.36
C LEU A 411 8.32 -13.15 25.53
N LEU A 412 8.98 -12.05 25.85
CA LEU A 412 10.24 -11.66 25.20
C LEU A 412 11.41 -12.48 25.79
N LEU A 413 11.87 -13.46 25.03
CA LEU A 413 12.96 -14.33 25.46
C LEU A 413 14.24 -14.01 24.65
N PRO A 414 15.44 -14.05 25.29
CA PRO A 414 16.69 -13.94 24.59
C PRO A 414 16.82 -15.02 23.51
N VAL A 415 17.31 -14.63 22.33
CA VAL A 415 17.54 -15.55 21.21
C VAL A 415 18.60 -16.59 21.54
N GLY A 416 19.57 -16.25 22.39
CA GLY A 416 20.66 -17.12 22.82
C GLY A 416 21.86 -17.12 21.86
N ASN A 417 22.82 -18.01 22.14
CA ASN A 417 24.07 -18.08 21.40
C ASN A 417 23.95 -18.87 20.09
N GLY A 418 24.77 -18.56 19.11
CA GLY A 418 24.98 -19.33 17.87
C GLY A 418 23.83 -19.24 16.85
N ARG A 419 22.88 -18.33 17.06
CA ARG A 419 21.79 -18.10 16.08
C ARG A 419 22.26 -17.18 14.96
N ILE A 420 21.80 -17.48 13.76
CA ILE A 420 22.16 -16.77 12.53
C ILE A 420 20.88 -16.31 11.86
N ALA A 421 20.87 -15.06 11.39
CA ALA A 421 19.85 -14.52 10.50
C ALA A 421 20.37 -14.43 9.07
N GLN A 422 19.47 -14.38 8.09
CA GLN A 422 19.83 -14.18 6.69
C GLN A 422 19.95 -12.69 6.33
N GLN A 423 19.29 -11.82 7.09
CA GLN A 423 19.26 -10.37 6.83
C GLN A 423 19.13 -9.60 8.14
N GLN A 424 19.75 -8.41 8.19
CA GLN A 424 19.61 -7.47 9.31
C GLN A 424 19.24 -6.11 8.75
N PHE A 425 18.24 -5.47 9.38
CA PHE A 425 17.90 -4.07 9.16
C PHE A 425 18.14 -3.29 10.45
N ARG A 426 18.66 -2.07 10.30
CA ARG A 426 18.76 -1.10 11.40
C ARG A 426 17.83 0.07 11.12
N TYR A 427 16.90 0.28 12.03
CA TYR A 427 15.89 1.33 11.95
C TYR A 427 16.12 2.39 13.02
N SER A 428 15.97 3.67 12.65
CA SER A 428 15.71 4.75 13.59
C SER A 428 14.23 5.09 13.56
N VAL A 429 13.56 5.03 14.71
CA VAL A 429 12.10 5.22 14.81
C VAL A 429 11.81 6.65 15.23
N ARG A 430 10.94 7.31 14.46
CA ARG A 430 10.49 8.68 14.72
C ARG A 430 9.29 8.65 15.64
N LEU A 431 9.48 9.05 16.88
CA LEU A 431 8.43 9.10 17.89
C LEU A 431 7.67 10.43 17.86
N SER A 432 6.40 10.41 18.31
CA SER A 432 5.54 11.57 18.49
C SER A 432 4.51 11.26 19.56
N GLU A 433 3.59 12.17 19.85
CA GLU A 433 2.47 11.92 20.74
C GLU A 433 1.38 11.10 20.06
N PHE A 434 0.66 10.31 20.85
CA PHE A 434 -0.62 9.76 20.50
C PHE A 434 -1.74 10.78 20.77
N HIS A 435 -2.92 10.57 20.15
CA HIS A 435 -4.06 11.47 20.28
C HIS A 435 -4.52 11.74 21.73
N HIS A 436 -4.13 10.91 22.69
CA HIS A 436 -4.43 11.11 24.12
C HIS A 436 -3.31 11.80 24.90
N GLY A 437 -2.30 12.35 24.20
CA GLY A 437 -1.23 13.16 24.78
C GLY A 437 -0.07 12.40 25.41
N VAL A 438 -0.01 11.07 25.23
CA VAL A 438 1.13 10.27 25.69
C VAL A 438 2.12 10.07 24.54
N HIS A 439 3.40 10.25 24.83
CA HIS A 439 4.45 10.01 23.83
C HIS A 439 4.61 8.53 23.49
N THR A 440 4.82 8.24 22.23
CA THR A 440 5.20 6.90 21.76
C THR A 440 6.50 6.46 22.43
N GLY A 441 6.58 5.23 22.89
CA GLY A 441 7.75 4.64 23.53
C GLY A 441 8.22 3.36 22.86
N VAL A 442 9.31 2.80 23.38
CA VAL A 442 9.86 1.52 22.92
C VAL A 442 8.82 0.38 23.05
N ALA A 443 8.02 0.41 24.12
CA ALA A 443 6.97 -0.59 24.34
C ALA A 443 5.93 -0.62 23.20
N ASP A 444 5.54 0.54 22.67
CA ASP A 444 4.58 0.65 21.56
C ASP A 444 5.13 0.06 20.26
N ILE A 445 6.45 0.16 20.04
CA ILE A 445 7.11 -0.41 18.87
C ILE A 445 7.22 -1.94 18.97
N ILE A 446 7.46 -2.45 20.18
CA ILE A 446 7.70 -3.87 20.41
C ILE A 446 6.40 -4.66 20.53
N TYR A 447 5.36 -4.08 21.10
CA TYR A 447 4.14 -4.82 21.42
C TYR A 447 3.41 -5.45 20.22
N PRO A 448 3.39 -4.88 19.02
CA PRO A 448 2.86 -5.53 17.84
C PRO A 448 3.54 -6.87 17.49
N TYR A 449 4.84 -7.01 17.74
CA TYR A 449 5.52 -8.31 17.61
C TYR A 449 5.00 -9.32 18.65
N VAL A 450 4.82 -8.86 19.89
CA VAL A 450 4.24 -9.68 20.97
C VAL A 450 2.84 -10.15 20.58
N PHE A 451 2.00 -9.23 20.10
CA PHE A 451 0.64 -9.53 19.63
C PHE A 451 0.64 -10.59 18.51
N ALA A 452 1.48 -10.43 17.50
CA ALA A 452 1.58 -11.36 16.39
C ALA A 452 1.90 -12.80 16.83
N PHE A 453 2.81 -12.96 17.77
CA PHE A 453 3.21 -14.27 18.29
C PHE A 453 2.22 -14.85 19.33
N ARG A 454 1.48 -13.99 20.02
CA ARG A 454 0.50 -14.41 21.02
C ARG A 454 -0.81 -14.90 20.40
N TRP A 455 -1.28 -14.22 19.36
CA TRP A 455 -2.58 -14.46 18.73
C TRP A 455 -2.53 -15.23 17.42
N GLY A 456 -1.37 -15.40 16.87
CA GLY A 456 -1.19 -16.01 15.55
C GLY A 456 -0.90 -17.51 15.55
N ILE A 457 -0.83 -18.18 16.69
CA ILE A 457 -0.42 -19.59 16.78
C ILE A 457 -1.39 -20.39 17.64
N GLU A 458 -1.78 -21.57 17.16
CA GLU A 458 -2.43 -22.61 17.96
C GLU A 458 -1.38 -23.38 18.77
N GLY A 459 -1.65 -23.69 20.04
CA GLY A 459 -0.80 -24.56 20.80
C GLY A 459 -1.03 -24.53 22.33
N PRO A 460 -0.43 -25.47 23.07
CA PRO A 460 -0.46 -25.49 24.53
C PRO A 460 0.19 -24.20 25.09
N GLY A 461 -0.53 -23.44 25.88
CA GLY A 461 -0.08 -22.14 26.41
C GLY A 461 -0.55 -20.92 25.62
N ALA A 462 -1.24 -21.10 24.50
CA ALA A 462 -1.96 -20.00 23.86
C ALA A 462 -2.99 -19.43 24.83
N SER A 463 -2.74 -18.24 25.33
CA SER A 463 -3.59 -17.57 26.34
C SER A 463 -4.88 -17.00 25.77
N GLY A 464 -5.14 -17.17 24.48
CA GLY A 464 -6.29 -16.66 23.76
C GLY A 464 -6.86 -17.65 22.78
N ALA A 465 -8.15 -17.54 22.48
CA ALA A 465 -8.72 -18.28 21.40
C ALA A 465 -8.16 -17.70 20.08
N LEU A 466 -7.54 -18.57 19.28
CA LEU A 466 -7.01 -18.24 17.96
C LEU A 466 -8.08 -17.55 17.10
N ASP A 467 -7.72 -16.44 16.48
CA ASP A 467 -8.48 -15.88 15.36
C ASP A 467 -7.76 -16.23 14.06
N PRO A 468 -8.36 -17.04 13.17
CA PRO A 468 -7.71 -17.49 11.94
C PRO A 468 -7.31 -16.35 11.00
N SER A 469 -8.00 -15.20 11.07
CA SER A 469 -7.67 -14.04 10.25
C SER A 469 -6.45 -13.32 10.80
N VAL A 470 -6.33 -13.19 12.14
CA VAL A 470 -5.12 -12.69 12.80
C VAL A 470 -3.94 -13.61 12.53
N ALA A 471 -4.15 -14.93 12.59
CA ALA A 471 -3.11 -15.90 12.29
C ALA A 471 -2.58 -15.74 10.85
N ARG A 472 -3.45 -15.57 9.86
CA ARG A 472 -3.03 -15.36 8.47
C ARG A 472 -2.32 -14.03 8.25
N SER A 473 -2.89 -12.92 8.75
CA SER A 473 -2.32 -11.57 8.55
C SER A 473 -0.96 -11.36 9.22
N THR A 474 -0.66 -12.12 10.28
CA THR A 474 0.61 -12.03 11.02
C THR A 474 1.60 -13.17 10.67
N ALA A 475 1.27 -14.04 9.73
CA ALA A 475 2.06 -15.24 9.43
C ALA A 475 3.48 -14.89 8.98
N LEU A 476 3.66 -13.96 8.06
CA LEU A 476 4.98 -13.54 7.54
C LEU A 476 5.89 -13.00 8.64
N VAL A 477 5.37 -12.14 9.51
CA VAL A 477 6.14 -11.60 10.65
C VAL A 477 6.64 -12.71 11.56
N ARG A 478 5.79 -13.69 11.87
CA ARG A 478 6.15 -14.82 12.75
C ARG A 478 7.16 -15.77 12.12
N GLU A 479 7.05 -15.99 10.81
CA GLU A 479 7.97 -16.84 10.05
C GLU A 479 9.35 -16.18 9.91
N TRP A 480 9.37 -14.89 9.58
CA TRP A 480 10.60 -14.21 9.21
C TRP A 480 11.37 -13.63 10.38
N LEU A 481 10.71 -13.22 11.47
CA LEU A 481 11.39 -12.63 12.60
C LEU A 481 12.28 -13.65 13.32
N ALA A 482 13.59 -13.49 13.21
CA ALA A 482 14.58 -14.25 13.97
C ALA A 482 14.85 -13.64 15.35
N GLY A 483 14.73 -12.31 15.45
CA GLY A 483 14.87 -11.55 16.69
C GLY A 483 15.01 -10.06 16.41
N PHE A 484 14.95 -9.26 17.48
CA PHE A 484 15.22 -7.82 17.40
C PHE A 484 15.99 -7.36 18.65
N LYS A 485 16.66 -6.22 18.55
CA LYS A 485 17.39 -5.60 19.63
C LYS A 485 17.23 -4.09 19.61
N VAL A 486 16.82 -3.50 20.72
CA VAL A 486 16.92 -2.05 20.93
C VAL A 486 18.38 -1.74 21.21
N VAL A 487 19.05 -1.06 20.28
CA VAL A 487 20.49 -0.79 20.36
C VAL A 487 20.75 0.38 21.31
N ARG A 488 20.01 1.47 21.13
CA ARG A 488 20.06 2.69 21.94
C ARG A 488 18.82 3.56 21.66
N VAL A 489 18.62 4.57 22.49
CA VAL A 489 17.67 5.65 22.24
C VAL A 489 18.50 6.92 22.07
N GLU A 490 18.48 7.50 20.88
CA GLU A 490 19.15 8.76 20.56
C GLU A 490 18.26 9.93 20.85
N GLU A 491 18.85 11.06 21.22
CA GLU A 491 18.16 12.35 21.26
C GLU A 491 18.59 13.14 20.00
N GLN A 492 17.62 13.43 19.15
CA GLN A 492 17.85 14.22 17.95
C GLN A 492 17.22 15.61 18.12
N VAL A 493 18.01 16.65 17.92
CA VAL A 493 17.53 18.03 17.97
C VAL A 493 17.25 18.49 16.55
N ARG A 494 16.03 18.98 16.32
CA ARG A 494 15.63 19.61 15.06
C ARG A 494 15.52 21.11 15.28
N ASP A 495 16.31 21.87 14.52
CA ASP A 495 16.33 23.33 14.55
C ASP A 495 15.40 23.85 13.46
N TYR A 496 14.38 24.61 13.85
CA TYR A 496 13.42 25.24 12.94
C TYR A 496 13.72 26.73 12.68
N GLY A 497 14.87 27.23 13.19
CA GLY A 497 15.23 28.63 13.14
C GLY A 497 14.56 29.46 14.23
N ALA A 498 14.94 30.75 14.36
CA ALA A 498 14.40 31.69 15.35
C ALA A 498 14.38 31.13 16.80
N ASP A 499 15.43 30.40 17.19
CA ASP A 499 15.60 29.78 18.49
C ASP A 499 14.60 28.65 18.81
N LEU A 500 13.85 28.17 17.83
CA LEU A 500 12.89 27.09 17.99
C LEU A 500 13.57 25.73 17.72
N LYS A 501 13.92 25.02 18.79
CA LYS A 501 14.54 23.69 18.72
C LYS A 501 13.67 22.67 19.43
N PHE A 502 13.42 21.56 18.77
CA PHE A 502 12.73 20.42 19.38
C PHE A 502 13.67 19.24 19.50
N SER A 503 13.62 18.59 20.65
CA SER A 503 14.33 17.34 20.91
C SER A 503 13.39 16.17 20.71
N TYR A 504 13.84 15.17 19.96
CA TYR A 504 13.10 13.94 19.68
C TYR A 504 13.87 12.74 20.21
N ARG A 505 13.17 11.88 20.91
CA ARG A 505 13.72 10.56 21.26
C ARG A 505 13.55 9.63 20.06
N THR A 506 14.66 9.05 19.63
CA THR A 506 14.72 8.20 18.42
C THR A 506 15.33 6.85 18.79
N PRO A 507 14.52 5.82 19.09
CA PRO A 507 15.03 4.47 19.27
C PRO A 507 15.69 3.96 18.00
N VAL A 508 16.87 3.34 18.17
CA VAL A 508 17.58 2.61 17.12
C VAL A 508 17.40 1.12 17.39
N ILE A 509 16.80 0.42 16.43
CA ILE A 509 16.41 -0.98 16.58
C ILE A 509 17.03 -1.81 15.44
N ASP A 510 17.74 -2.88 15.80
CA ASP A 510 18.16 -3.91 14.86
C ASP A 510 17.09 -5.00 14.80
N VAL A 511 16.65 -5.34 13.59
CA VAL A 511 15.73 -6.43 13.32
C VAL A 511 16.44 -7.47 12.47
N TYR A 512 16.40 -8.73 12.91
CA TYR A 512 17.03 -9.88 12.31
C TYR A 512 15.98 -10.77 11.66
N LEU A 513 16.14 -11.10 10.37
CA LEU A 513 15.18 -11.87 9.60
C LEU A 513 15.79 -13.20 9.12
N ASN A 514 15.01 -14.28 9.18
CA ASN A 514 15.32 -15.59 8.59
C ASN A 514 15.10 -15.61 7.07
N HIS A 515 15.12 -14.47 6.45
CA HIS A 515 14.63 -14.28 5.10
C HIS A 515 15.52 -13.28 4.37
N ARG A 516 15.68 -13.48 3.07
CA ARG A 516 16.43 -12.60 2.19
C ARG A 516 15.64 -12.35 0.92
N LEU A 517 15.25 -11.11 0.71
CA LEU A 517 14.74 -10.64 -0.58
C LEU A 517 15.90 -9.98 -1.34
N SER A 518 16.08 -10.31 -2.60
CA SER A 518 16.99 -9.59 -3.48
C SER A 518 16.18 -8.78 -4.50
N ASP A 519 16.62 -7.55 -4.71
CA ASP A 519 16.05 -6.66 -5.71
C ASP A 519 16.28 -7.25 -7.12
N PRO A 520 15.24 -7.51 -7.94
CA PRO A 520 15.39 -7.96 -9.32
C PRO A 520 16.12 -6.95 -10.21
N TRP A 521 16.25 -5.72 -9.74
CA TRP A 521 16.90 -4.60 -10.42
C TRP A 521 18.24 -4.24 -9.79
N GLU A 522 18.94 -5.21 -9.16
CA GLU A 522 20.26 -4.97 -8.57
C GLU A 522 21.15 -4.22 -9.57
N ARG A 523 21.53 -3.01 -9.20
CA ARG A 523 22.33 -2.14 -10.06
C ARG A 523 23.73 -2.71 -10.20
N SER A 524 24.19 -2.88 -11.42
CA SER A 524 25.60 -3.10 -11.74
C SER A 524 26.39 -1.86 -11.34
N ARG A 525 26.80 -1.74 -10.08
CA ARG A 525 27.53 -0.58 -9.58
C ARG A 525 29.04 -0.86 -9.52
N PRO A 526 29.85 -0.23 -10.37
CA PRO A 526 31.26 -0.04 -10.04
C PRO A 526 31.34 1.09 -8.98
N ASN A 527 31.94 0.82 -7.83
CA ASN A 527 32.28 1.76 -6.75
C ASN A 527 31.16 2.28 -5.85
N GLN A 528 30.51 1.38 -5.12
CA GLN A 528 29.53 1.75 -4.06
C GLN A 528 30.15 1.94 -2.67
N GLN A 529 31.44 1.81 -2.50
CA GLN A 529 32.09 1.91 -1.18
C GLN A 529 32.16 3.33 -0.58
N LEU A 530 31.78 4.39 -1.31
CA LEU A 530 31.99 5.80 -0.87
C LEU A 530 30.69 6.62 -0.67
N ARG A 531 29.52 6.03 -0.74
CA ARG A 531 28.25 6.73 -0.45
C ARG A 531 27.55 6.29 0.85
N SER A 532 28.24 5.58 1.72
CA SER A 532 27.82 5.43 3.10
C SER A 532 28.09 6.76 3.80
N LEU A 533 27.12 7.37 4.37
CA LEU A 533 27.20 8.37 5.46
C LEU A 533 26.40 9.66 5.29
N ASN A 534 25.71 9.93 4.20
CA ASN A 534 24.69 10.98 4.20
C ASN A 534 23.32 10.36 3.97
N LEU A 535 22.75 9.85 5.06
CA LEU A 535 21.34 9.48 5.16
C LEU A 535 20.53 10.77 5.22
N ASP A 536 20.33 11.39 4.07
CA ASP A 536 19.28 12.40 3.92
C ASP A 536 17.94 11.68 4.20
N PRO A 537 17.15 12.10 5.20
CA PRO A 537 15.81 11.56 5.42
C PRO A 537 14.89 11.72 4.20
N ARG A 538 15.34 12.42 3.16
CA ARG A 538 14.70 12.57 1.86
C ARG A 538 15.14 11.55 0.82
N SER A 539 16.08 10.63 1.12
CA SER A 539 16.45 9.58 0.17
C SER A 539 15.31 8.57 0.08
N ASN A 540 14.58 8.63 -1.03
CA ASN A 540 13.49 7.72 -1.37
C ASN A 540 14.02 6.47 -2.10
N ASP A 541 15.12 5.89 -1.65
CA ASP A 541 15.52 4.57 -2.13
C ASP A 541 14.43 3.57 -1.73
N PRO A 542 13.75 2.93 -2.68
CA PRO A 542 12.66 2.02 -2.38
C PRO A 542 13.18 0.78 -1.66
N TRP A 543 12.77 0.63 -0.41
CA TRP A 543 13.10 -0.52 0.44
C TRP A 543 11.92 -1.47 0.45
N GLU A 544 11.74 -2.25 -0.63
CA GLU A 544 10.66 -3.23 -0.70
C GLU A 544 10.71 -4.21 0.48
N ASP A 545 11.91 -4.60 0.87
CA ASP A 545 12.15 -5.64 1.87
C ASP A 545 11.99 -5.16 3.32
N ALA A 546 12.20 -3.88 3.56
CA ALA A 546 12.18 -3.32 4.91
C ALA A 546 10.78 -3.19 5.51
N SER A 547 9.74 -3.16 4.67
CA SER A 547 8.36 -2.90 5.10
C SER A 547 7.77 -3.98 6.00
N ILE A 548 8.27 -5.21 5.93
CA ILE A 548 7.74 -6.33 6.74
C ILE A 548 8.38 -6.38 8.13
N ALA A 549 9.61 -5.89 8.26
CA ALA A 549 10.36 -6.05 9.49
C ALA A 549 9.73 -5.34 10.71
N PRO A 550 9.21 -4.10 10.61
CA PRO A 550 8.44 -3.51 11.68
C PRO A 550 6.93 -3.64 11.42
N PRO A 551 6.22 -4.59 12.06
CA PRO A 551 4.77 -4.60 12.06
C PRO A 551 4.21 -3.51 12.98
N TRP A 552 4.81 -2.33 12.98
CA TRP A 552 4.52 -1.31 13.99
C TRP A 552 3.14 -0.75 13.79
N SER A 553 2.31 -1.04 14.75
CA SER A 553 0.98 -0.49 14.87
C SER A 553 1.04 1.01 15.14
N THR A 554 0.05 1.70 14.62
CA THR A 554 -0.19 3.12 14.93
C THR A 554 -0.92 3.31 16.26
N LEU A 555 -1.19 2.22 16.98
CA LEU A 555 -1.88 2.19 18.26
C LEU A 555 -0.88 2.16 19.42
N PRO A 556 -1.18 2.82 20.55
CA PRO A 556 -0.42 2.61 21.76
C PRO A 556 -0.67 1.20 22.32
N TRP A 557 0.31 0.65 23.03
CA TRP A 557 0.25 -0.72 23.55
C TRP A 557 -0.97 -0.97 24.45
N GLU A 558 -1.40 0.01 25.25
CA GLU A 558 -2.55 -0.13 26.13
C GLU A 558 -3.88 -0.28 25.35
N VAL A 559 -4.02 0.30 24.18
CA VAL A 559 -5.20 0.08 23.32
C VAL A 559 -5.19 -1.32 22.74
N ILE A 560 -4.01 -1.82 22.30
CA ILE A 560 -3.89 -3.20 21.82
C ILE A 560 -4.25 -4.16 22.95
N VAL A 561 -3.73 -3.93 24.16
CA VAL A 561 -4.03 -4.74 25.36
C VAL A 561 -5.51 -4.67 25.73
N LEU A 562 -6.15 -3.49 25.65
CA LEU A 562 -7.58 -3.36 25.91
C LEU A 562 -8.40 -4.25 24.96
N MET A 563 -8.04 -4.25 23.68
CA MET A 563 -8.68 -5.12 22.69
C MET A 563 -8.44 -6.61 22.98
N GLU A 564 -7.21 -7.00 23.31
CA GLU A 564 -6.85 -8.38 23.67
C GLU A 564 -7.65 -8.86 24.89
N GLU A 565 -7.68 -8.06 25.97
CA GLU A 565 -8.40 -8.42 27.20
C GLU A 565 -9.91 -8.47 26.99
N ALA A 566 -10.46 -7.59 26.12
CA ALA A 566 -11.86 -7.65 25.75
C ALA A 566 -12.20 -8.95 25.03
N VAL A 567 -11.36 -9.38 24.08
CA VAL A 567 -11.57 -10.65 23.35
C VAL A 567 -11.34 -11.87 24.25
N ARG A 568 -10.34 -11.83 25.12
CA ARG A 568 -10.05 -12.91 26.09
C ARG A 568 -11.19 -13.09 27.09
N ARG A 569 -11.78 -12.00 27.58
CA ARG A 569 -12.91 -12.02 28.52
C ARG A 569 -14.28 -12.23 27.84
N GLY A 570 -14.32 -12.50 26.54
CA GLY A 570 -15.56 -12.75 25.81
C GLY A 570 -16.47 -11.51 25.67
N ILE A 571 -15.90 -10.31 25.75
CA ILE A 571 -16.66 -9.06 25.58
C ILE A 571 -16.96 -8.85 24.09
N ALA A 572 -16.01 -9.16 23.21
CA ALA A 572 -16.11 -9.00 21.76
C ALA A 572 -15.16 -9.98 21.06
N ALA A 573 -15.11 -9.93 19.71
CA ALA A 573 -14.12 -10.64 18.89
C ALA A 573 -13.47 -9.68 17.89
N PHE A 574 -12.23 -9.95 17.46
CA PHE A 574 -11.51 -9.10 16.52
C PHE A 574 -12.15 -9.05 15.14
N THR A 575 -12.64 -10.21 14.67
CA THR A 575 -13.14 -10.36 13.30
C THR A 575 -14.61 -10.73 13.29
N GLN A 576 -15.30 -10.40 12.20
CA GLN A 576 -16.72 -10.70 12.03
C GLN A 576 -17.01 -12.21 12.13
N GLY A 577 -16.15 -13.04 11.50
CA GLY A 577 -16.32 -14.50 11.54
C GLY A 577 -16.23 -15.07 12.95
N GLU A 578 -15.27 -14.60 13.76
CA GLU A 578 -15.15 -15.02 15.16
C GLU A 578 -16.28 -14.47 16.04
N ALA A 579 -16.74 -13.25 15.78
CA ALA A 579 -17.89 -12.66 16.45
C ALA A 579 -19.16 -13.55 16.28
N GLN A 580 -19.42 -13.93 15.03
CA GLN A 580 -20.53 -14.83 14.70
C GLN A 580 -20.35 -16.21 15.32
N ARG A 581 -19.16 -16.80 15.21
CA ARG A 581 -18.87 -18.15 15.78
C ARG A 581 -19.04 -18.20 17.30
N ARG A 582 -18.66 -17.13 18.00
CA ARG A 582 -18.71 -17.06 19.48
C ARG A 582 -20.01 -16.48 20.02
N GLY A 583 -20.86 -15.90 19.16
CA GLY A 583 -22.08 -15.19 19.60
C GLY A 583 -21.81 -13.94 20.41
N VAL A 584 -20.74 -13.21 20.11
CA VAL A 584 -20.34 -11.96 20.78
C VAL A 584 -20.29 -10.81 19.76
N PRO A 585 -20.31 -9.54 20.20
CA PRO A 585 -20.15 -8.40 19.30
C PRO A 585 -18.84 -8.44 18.51
N TRP A 586 -18.87 -7.94 17.27
CA TRP A 586 -17.65 -7.61 16.56
C TRP A 586 -17.05 -6.34 17.18
N LEU A 587 -15.80 -6.40 17.64
CA LEU A 587 -15.14 -5.34 18.38
C LEU A 587 -15.17 -4.02 17.60
N ASP A 588 -15.79 -3.01 18.18
CA ASP A 588 -15.82 -1.64 17.64
C ASP A 588 -15.37 -0.66 18.73
N LEU A 589 -14.31 0.12 18.42
CA LEU A 589 -13.71 1.04 19.39
C LEU A 589 -14.44 2.38 19.51
N ALA A 590 -15.46 2.64 18.67
CA ALA A 590 -16.12 3.95 18.65
C ALA A 590 -17.64 3.88 18.62
N ARG A 591 -18.27 3.07 17.78
CA ARG A 591 -19.70 3.23 17.43
C ARG A 591 -20.64 2.41 18.30
N ASP A 592 -20.20 1.24 18.79
CA ASP A 592 -21.04 0.38 19.62
C ASP A 592 -21.03 0.83 21.08
N LYS A 593 -22.11 1.48 21.50
CA LYS A 593 -22.25 2.04 22.86
C LYS A 593 -22.17 0.99 23.96
N GLU A 594 -22.71 -0.21 23.75
CA GLU A 594 -22.70 -1.26 24.78
C GLU A 594 -21.31 -1.89 24.92
N THR A 595 -20.65 -2.17 23.82
CA THR A 595 -19.23 -2.57 23.83
C THR A 595 -18.37 -1.47 24.43
N GLY A 596 -18.61 -0.20 24.08
CA GLY A 596 -17.90 0.96 24.65
C GLY A 596 -18.00 1.05 26.18
N LYS A 597 -19.18 0.86 26.77
CA LYS A 597 -19.35 0.81 28.22
C LYS A 597 -18.56 -0.33 28.88
N ARG A 598 -18.60 -1.51 28.26
CA ARG A 598 -17.83 -2.67 28.75
C ARG A 598 -16.33 -2.46 28.63
N LEU A 599 -15.87 -1.83 27.54
CA LEU A 599 -14.45 -1.45 27.38
C LEU A 599 -14.03 -0.39 28.41
N ALA A 600 -14.90 0.58 28.73
CA ALA A 600 -14.63 1.59 29.76
C ALA A 600 -14.47 0.96 31.17
N ALA A 601 -15.38 0.05 31.51
CA ALA A 601 -15.28 -0.69 32.78
C ALA A 601 -14.00 -1.56 32.84
N LEU A 602 -13.65 -2.18 31.70
CA LEU A 602 -12.42 -2.96 31.61
C LEU A 602 -11.18 -2.07 31.72
N ALA A 603 -11.13 -0.94 31.01
CA ALA A 603 -10.00 0.00 31.09
C ALA A 603 -9.79 0.53 32.51
N GLU A 604 -10.88 0.79 33.27
CA GLU A 604 -10.82 1.20 34.66
C GLU A 604 -10.26 0.07 35.54
N SER A 605 -10.69 -1.18 35.38
CA SER A 605 -10.10 -2.32 36.10
C SER A 605 -8.58 -2.42 35.82
N LEU A 606 -8.17 -2.33 34.55
CA LEU A 606 -6.76 -2.39 34.17
C LEU A 606 -5.95 -1.21 34.71
N ARG A 607 -6.56 -0.03 34.83
CA ARG A 607 -5.97 1.16 35.47
C ARG A 607 -5.68 0.93 36.96
N LEU A 608 -6.68 0.42 37.68
CA LEU A 608 -6.55 0.14 39.13
C LEU A 608 -5.46 -0.91 39.40
N GLU A 609 -5.36 -1.92 38.56
CA GLU A 609 -4.35 -2.96 38.62
C GLU A 609 -2.96 -2.49 38.16
N ALA A 610 -2.82 -1.28 37.60
CA ALA A 610 -1.64 -0.85 36.84
C ALA A 610 -1.18 -1.94 35.85
N TYR A 611 -2.17 -2.52 35.15
CA TYR A 611 -1.97 -3.71 34.34
C TYR A 611 -1.01 -3.46 33.19
N ARG A 612 -0.09 -4.36 33.03
CA ARG A 612 0.80 -4.49 31.89
C ARG A 612 1.08 -5.95 31.59
N PRO A 613 1.07 -6.39 30.33
CA PRO A 613 1.41 -7.76 29.97
C PRO A 613 2.80 -8.14 30.47
N ASP A 614 3.01 -9.42 30.78
CA ASP A 614 4.31 -9.92 31.26
C ASP A 614 5.46 -9.58 30.31
N ALA A 615 5.21 -9.58 29.01
CA ALA A 615 6.17 -9.17 27.99
C ALA A 615 6.66 -7.71 28.14
N LEU A 616 5.88 -6.84 28.76
CA LEU A 616 6.22 -5.42 28.94
C LEU A 616 6.73 -5.08 30.35
N LYS A 617 6.70 -6.01 31.30
CA LYS A 617 7.11 -5.73 32.70
C LYS A 617 8.57 -5.24 32.82
N GLY A 618 9.43 -5.64 31.93
CA GLY A 618 10.83 -5.16 31.84
C GLY A 618 11.01 -3.82 31.13
N LEU A 619 9.98 -3.30 30.46
CA LEU A 619 10.03 -2.10 29.61
C LEU A 619 9.16 -0.96 30.17
N VAL A 620 8.09 -1.29 30.85
CA VAL A 620 7.08 -0.35 31.37
C VAL A 620 6.97 -0.51 32.87
N SER A 621 7.08 0.59 33.65
CA SER A 621 6.87 0.57 35.09
C SER A 621 5.37 0.50 35.42
N ALA A 622 5.02 0.20 36.68
CA ALA A 622 3.64 0.20 37.15
C ALA A 622 3.02 1.60 37.10
N ASP A 623 3.84 2.62 37.42
CA ASP A 623 3.39 4.01 37.43
C ASP A 623 3.16 4.52 36.02
N GLU A 624 4.04 4.23 35.07
CA GLU A 624 3.83 4.50 33.64
C GLU A 624 2.58 3.80 33.09
N ALA A 625 2.35 2.54 33.46
CA ALA A 625 1.15 1.83 33.03
C ALA A 625 -0.11 2.52 33.57
N ARG A 626 -0.12 2.92 34.88
CA ARG A 626 -1.25 3.63 35.48
C ARG A 626 -1.50 4.99 34.80
N GLU A 627 -0.44 5.71 34.47
CA GLU A 627 -0.53 6.98 33.76
C GLU A 627 -1.15 6.80 32.34
N ARG A 628 -0.70 5.81 31.60
CA ARG A 628 -1.23 5.50 30.27
C ARG A 628 -2.70 5.08 30.30
N TRP A 629 -3.09 4.20 31.22
CA TRP A 629 -4.50 3.84 31.41
C TRP A 629 -5.35 5.05 31.81
N THR A 630 -4.81 5.95 32.62
CA THR A 630 -5.47 7.20 33.00
C THR A 630 -5.66 8.13 31.83
N ALA A 631 -4.64 8.27 30.97
CA ALA A 631 -4.74 9.06 29.74
C ALA A 631 -5.79 8.48 28.77
N LEU A 632 -5.83 7.16 28.62
CA LEU A 632 -6.83 6.48 27.77
C LEU A 632 -8.26 6.68 28.31
N ALA A 633 -8.45 6.56 29.63
CA ALA A 633 -9.75 6.80 30.28
C ALA A 633 -10.21 8.26 30.13
N ARG A 634 -9.29 9.21 30.26
CA ARG A 634 -9.55 10.64 30.03
C ARG A 634 -9.93 10.90 28.57
N PHE A 635 -9.21 10.33 27.64
CA PHE A 635 -9.51 10.45 26.22
C PHE A 635 -10.93 9.93 25.90
N HIS A 636 -11.27 8.74 26.41
CA HIS A 636 -12.61 8.20 26.25
C HIS A 636 -13.69 9.10 26.86
N ALA A 637 -13.45 9.67 28.03
CA ALA A 637 -14.40 10.59 28.66
C ALA A 637 -14.60 11.88 27.84
N GLN A 638 -13.57 12.35 27.15
CA GLN A 638 -13.61 13.56 26.33
C GLN A 638 -14.19 13.33 24.93
N HIS A 639 -13.86 12.21 24.28
CA HIS A 639 -14.18 11.95 22.88
C HIS A 639 -15.19 10.83 22.67
N GLY A 640 -15.55 10.06 23.71
CA GLY A 640 -16.58 9.02 23.64
C GLY A 640 -16.14 7.72 22.95
N HIS A 641 -14.86 7.54 22.65
CA HIS A 641 -14.34 6.36 21.94
C HIS A 641 -12.92 5.98 22.38
N PHE A 642 -12.45 4.77 21.98
CA PHE A 642 -11.12 4.24 22.29
C PHE A 642 -10.18 4.22 21.07
N LEU A 643 -10.55 4.82 19.95
CA LEU A 643 -9.71 4.88 18.74
C LEU A 643 -8.62 5.93 18.94
N VAL A 644 -7.54 5.56 19.62
CA VAL A 644 -6.35 6.37 19.84
C VAL A 644 -5.26 5.90 18.92
N THR A 645 -4.69 6.82 18.15
CA THR A 645 -3.60 6.59 17.22
C THR A 645 -2.59 7.74 17.27
N ASN A 646 -1.58 7.72 16.43
CA ASN A 646 -0.57 8.77 16.29
C ASN A 646 -0.57 9.43 14.90
N GLY A 647 -1.67 9.33 14.17
CA GLY A 647 -1.76 9.85 12.80
C GLY A 647 -2.08 11.34 12.72
N PRO A 648 -2.08 11.89 11.48
CA PRO A 648 -2.27 13.31 11.24
C PRO A 648 -3.68 13.84 11.58
N TYR A 649 -4.65 12.93 11.64
CA TYR A 649 -6.03 13.29 11.99
C TYR A 649 -6.53 12.43 13.15
N ARG A 650 -7.44 12.98 13.93
CA ARG A 650 -8.15 12.33 15.03
C ARG A 650 -9.65 12.28 14.73
N LEU A 651 -10.30 11.17 15.08
CA LEU A 651 -11.76 11.11 15.03
C LEU A 651 -12.35 12.08 16.07
N GLU A 652 -13.18 13.02 15.59
CA GLU A 652 -13.81 14.03 16.45
C GLU A 652 -15.26 13.69 16.72
N SER A 653 -16.01 13.30 15.68
CA SER A 653 -17.41 12.95 15.82
C SER A 653 -17.87 12.00 14.71
N TRP A 654 -18.97 11.30 14.95
CA TRP A 654 -19.56 10.40 13.96
C TRP A 654 -21.07 10.23 14.14
N SER A 655 -21.70 9.77 13.09
CA SER A 655 -23.09 9.32 13.04
C SER A 655 -23.19 8.02 12.26
N ALA A 656 -24.40 7.59 11.91
CA ALA A 656 -24.59 6.40 11.07
C ALA A 656 -24.00 6.54 9.65
N ASP A 657 -23.93 7.77 9.12
CA ASP A 657 -23.61 8.06 7.73
C ASP A 657 -22.48 9.10 7.57
N THR A 658 -21.92 9.60 8.66
CA THR A 658 -20.91 10.67 8.65
C THR A 658 -19.82 10.40 9.68
N ALA A 659 -18.57 10.74 9.33
CA ALA A 659 -17.47 10.88 10.29
C ALA A 659 -16.76 12.21 10.04
N VAL A 660 -16.35 12.87 11.12
CA VAL A 660 -15.57 14.11 11.10
C VAL A 660 -14.24 13.85 11.76
N LEU A 661 -13.19 14.12 11.02
CA LEU A 661 -11.81 14.00 11.46
C LEU A 661 -11.21 15.40 11.59
N GLN A 662 -10.62 15.67 12.73
CA GLN A 662 -9.91 16.93 13.02
C GLN A 662 -8.41 16.71 12.92
N VAL A 663 -7.68 17.65 12.35
CA VAL A 663 -6.22 17.60 12.32
C VAL A 663 -5.67 17.51 13.74
N PHE A 664 -4.78 16.56 13.96
CA PHE A 664 -4.07 16.41 15.23
C PHE A 664 -2.77 17.22 15.15
N ARG A 665 -2.64 18.22 16.02
CA ARG A 665 -1.50 19.11 16.05
C ARG A 665 -0.55 18.72 17.18
N ASP A 666 0.57 18.16 16.79
CA ASP A 666 1.66 17.76 17.69
C ASP A 666 2.98 18.34 17.17
N LEU A 667 3.60 19.20 17.97
CA LEU A 667 4.87 19.83 17.63
C LEU A 667 6.03 18.82 17.54
N SER A 668 5.89 17.67 18.15
CA SER A 668 6.86 16.58 18.06
C SER A 668 6.71 15.73 16.79
N TYR A 669 5.71 15.96 15.96
CA TYR A 669 5.47 15.15 14.77
C TYR A 669 6.64 15.27 13.77
N PRO A 670 7.28 14.15 13.43
CA PRO A 670 8.58 14.20 12.76
C PRO A 670 8.51 14.38 11.23
N VAL A 671 7.33 14.22 10.63
CA VAL A 671 7.14 14.31 9.18
C VAL A 671 6.63 15.70 8.84
N GLY A 672 7.44 16.47 8.10
CA GLY A 672 7.09 17.85 7.72
C GLY A 672 6.00 17.91 6.64
N LEU A 673 5.37 19.07 6.53
CA LEU A 673 4.46 19.39 5.43
C LEU A 673 5.16 19.25 4.08
N GLY A 674 4.40 18.80 3.08
CA GLY A 674 4.91 18.64 1.72
C GLY A 674 5.87 17.48 1.52
N THR A 675 6.18 16.69 2.55
CA THR A 675 7.10 15.54 2.44
C THR A 675 6.71 14.59 1.31
N PHE A 676 5.42 14.39 1.08
CA PHE A 676 4.88 13.47 0.09
C PHE A 676 4.28 14.14 -1.15
N ASP A 677 4.36 15.47 -1.26
CA ASP A 677 3.72 16.24 -2.34
C ASP A 677 4.15 15.82 -3.75
N TYR A 678 5.40 15.38 -3.90
CA TYR A 678 5.93 14.91 -5.18
C TYR A 678 5.19 13.66 -5.71
N LEU A 679 4.53 12.89 -4.84
CA LEU A 679 3.77 11.69 -5.22
C LEU A 679 2.41 12.01 -5.85
N ALA A 680 1.95 13.25 -5.74
CA ALA A 680 0.74 13.70 -6.40
C ALA A 680 0.90 13.85 -7.92
N PHE A 681 2.13 13.91 -8.41
CA PHE A 681 2.45 14.13 -9.82
C PHE A 681 3.40 13.05 -10.33
N PRO A 682 2.88 11.86 -10.68
CA PRO A 682 3.72 10.78 -11.20
C PRO A 682 4.34 11.20 -12.53
N LEU A 683 5.65 11.29 -12.56
CA LEU A 683 6.41 11.60 -13.77
C LEU A 683 6.47 10.38 -14.69
N LYS A 684 6.52 10.61 -16.00
CA LYS A 684 6.73 9.59 -17.03
C LYS A 684 7.92 9.93 -17.88
N ALA A 685 8.67 8.88 -18.26
CA ALA A 685 9.76 8.99 -19.21
C ALA A 685 9.46 8.20 -20.47
N TYR A 686 9.95 8.69 -21.59
CA TYR A 686 9.74 8.15 -22.92
C TYR A 686 11.06 7.98 -23.65
N VAL A 687 11.21 6.89 -24.40
CA VAL A 687 12.37 6.69 -25.26
C VAL A 687 12.25 7.60 -26.48
N SER A 688 13.12 8.62 -26.58
CA SER A 688 13.12 9.55 -27.72
C SER A 688 14.01 9.11 -28.88
N LYS A 689 15.11 8.41 -28.61
CA LYS A 689 16.04 7.90 -29.64
C LYS A 689 16.70 6.61 -29.18
N VAL A 690 16.88 5.69 -30.12
CA VAL A 690 17.63 4.43 -29.92
C VAL A 690 18.70 4.31 -30.97
N GLU A 691 19.91 3.97 -30.54
CA GLU A 691 21.04 3.65 -31.42
C GLU A 691 21.56 2.25 -31.05
N ASN A 692 21.49 1.33 -32.02
CA ASN A 692 22.09 0.00 -31.86
C ASN A 692 23.50 0.02 -32.47
N ARG A 693 24.50 -0.19 -31.61
CA ARG A 693 25.93 -0.21 -32.00
C ARG A 693 26.54 -1.59 -31.75
N GLY A 694 26.00 -2.57 -32.44
CA GLY A 694 26.44 -3.97 -32.30
C GLY A 694 26.08 -4.55 -30.94
N ALA A 695 27.07 -4.71 -30.06
CA ALA A 695 26.86 -5.23 -28.72
C ALA A 695 26.42 -4.17 -27.68
N ARG A 696 26.14 -2.94 -28.11
CA ARG A 696 25.68 -1.85 -27.22
C ARG A 696 24.40 -1.24 -27.72
N LEU A 697 23.41 -1.16 -26.84
CA LEU A 697 22.15 -0.46 -27.08
C LEU A 697 22.18 0.87 -26.31
N GLU A 698 22.21 1.99 -27.05
CA GLU A 698 22.21 3.33 -26.48
C GLU A 698 20.83 3.97 -26.66
N MET A 699 20.27 4.52 -25.56
CA MET A 699 18.95 5.17 -25.58
C MET A 699 19.02 6.58 -25.02
N ARG A 700 18.31 7.50 -25.66
CA ARG A 700 17.98 8.82 -25.12
C ARG A 700 16.53 8.84 -24.68
N ALA A 701 16.23 9.66 -23.72
CA ALA A 701 14.90 9.76 -23.15
C ALA A 701 14.44 11.22 -23.02
N ASP A 702 13.13 11.39 -23.08
CA ASP A 702 12.46 12.59 -22.65
C ASP A 702 11.69 12.29 -21.36
N VAL A 703 11.48 13.32 -20.52
CA VAL A 703 10.68 13.21 -19.29
C VAL A 703 9.57 14.26 -19.32
N GLU A 704 8.39 13.87 -18.87
CA GLU A 704 7.31 14.82 -18.56
C GLU A 704 7.63 15.51 -17.22
N ARG A 705 7.60 16.82 -17.23
CA ARG A 705 7.71 17.66 -16.04
C ARG A 705 6.43 18.44 -15.85
N VAL A 706 5.96 18.48 -14.62
CA VAL A 706 4.81 19.30 -14.25
C VAL A 706 5.34 20.64 -13.75
N SER A 707 5.07 21.70 -14.49
CA SER A 707 5.33 23.07 -14.07
C SER A 707 4.05 23.68 -13.52
N LYS A 708 4.12 24.18 -12.29
CA LYS A 708 3.02 24.92 -11.68
C LYS A 708 3.27 26.41 -11.82
N PHE A 709 2.38 27.07 -12.52
CA PHE A 709 2.36 28.53 -12.59
C PHE A 709 1.08 29.03 -11.91
N GLN A 710 1.23 29.72 -10.77
CA GLN A 710 0.11 30.13 -9.92
C GLN A 710 -0.81 28.95 -9.56
N ARG A 711 -2.01 28.86 -10.18
CA ARG A 711 -3.00 27.80 -9.96
C ARG A 711 -3.21 26.90 -11.18
N SER A 712 -2.39 27.08 -12.22
CA SER A 712 -2.40 26.22 -13.41
C SER A 712 -1.21 25.28 -13.42
N TYR A 713 -1.41 24.13 -14.05
CA TYR A 713 -0.37 23.11 -14.26
C TYR A 713 -0.13 22.98 -15.75
N GLU A 714 1.15 23.01 -16.13
CA GLU A 714 1.58 22.72 -17.50
C GLU A 714 2.45 21.46 -17.49
N ILE A 715 2.16 20.54 -18.40
CA ILE A 715 2.97 19.33 -18.59
C ILE A 715 3.91 19.61 -19.76
N LEU A 716 5.20 19.73 -19.44
CA LEU A 716 6.27 19.97 -20.40
C LEU A 716 7.05 18.67 -20.63
N ARG A 717 7.19 18.27 -21.90
CA ARG A 717 8.07 17.19 -22.29
C ARG A 717 9.43 17.75 -22.68
N THR A 718 10.45 17.41 -21.89
CA THR A 718 11.82 17.90 -22.06
C THR A 718 12.79 16.75 -22.22
N ALA A 719 13.86 16.96 -22.99
CA ALA A 719 14.94 15.98 -23.09
C ALA A 719 15.60 15.75 -21.73
N LEU A 720 15.82 14.49 -21.41
CA LEU A 720 16.47 14.11 -20.16
C LEU A 720 17.97 14.40 -20.27
N GLY A 721 18.45 15.36 -19.50
CA GLY A 721 19.87 15.72 -19.41
C GLY A 721 20.66 14.77 -18.52
N PRO A 722 22.02 14.86 -18.53
CA PRO A 722 22.85 14.08 -17.60
C PRO A 722 22.49 14.41 -16.16
N ALA A 723 22.43 13.39 -15.30
CA ALA A 723 22.19 13.57 -13.88
C ALA A 723 23.32 14.42 -13.27
N THR A 724 22.99 15.56 -12.69
CA THR A 724 23.89 16.37 -11.90
C THR A 724 23.96 15.85 -10.47
N ARG A 725 24.93 16.32 -9.67
CA ARG A 725 24.99 15.95 -8.24
C ARG A 725 23.77 16.41 -7.46
N ASP A 726 23.08 17.44 -7.96
CA ASP A 726 21.92 18.08 -7.35
C ASP A 726 20.58 17.58 -7.95
N THR A 727 20.62 16.56 -8.85
CA THR A 727 19.38 15.98 -9.37
C THR A 727 18.61 15.33 -8.22
N ASP A 728 17.41 15.83 -7.94
CA ASP A 728 16.53 15.28 -6.93
C ASP A 728 16.30 13.78 -7.23
N GLU A 729 16.47 12.93 -6.23
CA GLU A 729 16.22 11.48 -6.39
C GLU A 729 14.79 11.19 -6.90
N ARG A 730 13.86 12.11 -6.65
CA ARG A 730 12.48 12.07 -7.14
C ARG A 730 12.38 12.16 -8.67
N GLU A 731 13.34 12.80 -9.32
CA GLU A 731 13.45 12.89 -10.77
C GLU A 731 14.41 11.85 -11.36
N ARG A 732 14.95 10.99 -10.50
CA ARG A 732 15.91 9.98 -10.93
C ARG A 732 15.26 9.03 -11.91
N THR A 733 15.81 9.00 -13.11
CA THR A 733 15.34 8.12 -14.18
C THR A 733 16.26 6.92 -14.31
N GLU A 734 15.66 5.76 -14.45
CA GLU A 734 16.35 4.49 -14.68
C GLU A 734 15.77 3.75 -15.89
N CYS A 735 16.62 3.04 -16.62
CA CYS A 735 16.21 2.12 -17.67
C CYS A 735 16.31 0.69 -17.11
N ARG A 736 15.16 0.07 -16.85
CA ARG A 736 15.10 -1.35 -16.48
C ARG A 736 15.03 -2.21 -17.72
N TYR A 737 15.69 -3.38 -17.68
CA TYR A 737 15.70 -4.28 -18.83
C TYR A 737 15.58 -5.75 -18.42
N VAL A 738 14.99 -6.54 -19.29
CA VAL A 738 14.92 -8.00 -19.22
C VAL A 738 15.38 -8.57 -20.56
N ILE A 739 16.31 -9.51 -20.53
CA ILE A 739 16.83 -10.18 -21.73
C ILE A 739 16.40 -11.64 -21.70
N VAL A 740 15.70 -12.04 -22.78
CA VAL A 740 15.13 -13.37 -22.93
C VAL A 740 15.85 -14.08 -24.08
N ASP A 741 16.23 -15.33 -23.87
CA ASP A 741 16.84 -16.18 -24.86
C ASP A 741 15.82 -16.78 -25.84
N PRO A 742 16.26 -17.52 -26.89
CA PRO A 742 15.36 -18.15 -27.85
C PRO A 742 14.35 -19.13 -27.26
N ASP A 743 14.66 -19.72 -26.12
CA ASP A 743 13.80 -20.68 -25.40
C ASP A 743 12.79 -20.00 -24.46
N GLY A 744 12.78 -18.67 -24.41
CA GLY A 744 11.89 -17.88 -23.58
C GLY A 744 12.34 -17.74 -22.12
N LYS A 745 13.58 -18.11 -21.80
CA LYS A 745 14.15 -17.99 -20.46
C LYS A 745 14.83 -16.63 -20.28
N VAL A 746 14.61 -16.00 -19.15
CA VAL A 746 15.33 -14.78 -18.78
C VAL A 746 16.76 -15.14 -18.40
N VAL A 747 17.71 -14.62 -19.17
CA VAL A 747 19.15 -14.84 -18.96
C VAL A 747 19.82 -13.69 -18.24
N ARG A 748 19.21 -12.49 -18.31
CA ARG A 748 19.73 -11.30 -17.61
C ARG A 748 18.62 -10.29 -17.37
N THR A 749 18.69 -9.61 -16.26
CA THR A 749 17.87 -8.45 -15.91
C THR A 749 18.74 -7.42 -15.18
N GLY A 750 18.34 -6.17 -15.18
CA GLY A 750 19.06 -5.12 -14.49
C GLY A 750 18.50 -3.72 -14.78
N SER A 751 19.17 -2.74 -14.22
CA SER A 751 18.81 -1.33 -14.35
C SER A 751 20.05 -0.49 -14.66
N GLU A 752 19.94 0.39 -15.64
CA GLU A 752 20.97 1.34 -16.04
C GLU A 752 20.53 2.76 -15.72
N THR A 753 21.49 3.58 -15.31
CA THR A 753 21.28 5.01 -15.08
C THR A 753 21.90 5.83 -16.22
N LEU A 754 21.48 7.09 -16.34
CA LEU A 754 22.06 8.01 -17.31
C LEU A 754 23.57 8.17 -17.12
N ASN A 755 24.31 8.05 -18.19
CA ASN A 755 25.71 8.39 -18.21
C ASN A 755 25.94 9.91 -18.32
N LYS A 756 27.20 10.35 -18.30
CA LYS A 756 27.59 11.77 -18.44
C LYS A 756 27.13 12.41 -19.75
N SER A 757 26.82 11.62 -20.78
CA SER A 757 26.33 12.10 -22.09
C SER A 757 24.79 12.11 -22.17
N GLY A 758 24.05 11.88 -21.08
CA GLY A 758 22.60 11.84 -21.06
C GLY A 758 22.01 10.64 -21.80
N ARG A 759 22.70 9.50 -21.76
CA ARG A 759 22.27 8.26 -22.44
C ARG A 759 22.22 7.10 -21.44
N PHE A 760 21.27 6.22 -21.65
CA PHE A 760 21.27 4.87 -21.07
C PHE A 760 22.06 3.96 -22.02
N VAL A 761 22.97 3.15 -21.48
CA VAL A 761 23.81 2.26 -22.28
C VAL A 761 23.70 0.85 -21.72
N LEU A 762 23.08 -0.04 -22.49
CA LEU A 762 23.01 -1.46 -22.18
C LEU A 762 24.15 -2.17 -22.89
N ASP A 763 24.98 -2.84 -22.11
CA ASP A 763 26.08 -3.67 -22.61
C ASP A 763 25.57 -5.11 -22.84
N LEU A 764 25.56 -5.54 -24.10
CA LEU A 764 25.14 -6.87 -24.52
C LEU A 764 26.32 -7.81 -24.83
N GLU A 765 27.59 -7.36 -24.69
CA GLU A 765 28.78 -8.15 -24.95
C GLU A 765 28.88 -9.43 -24.11
N LYS A 766 28.21 -9.43 -22.97
CA LYS A 766 28.17 -10.59 -22.04
C LYS A 766 27.25 -11.71 -22.50
N LEU A 767 26.45 -11.51 -23.54
CA LEU A 767 25.66 -12.55 -24.19
C LEU A 767 26.53 -13.32 -25.15
N ARG A 768 27.01 -14.50 -24.74
CA ARG A 768 27.98 -15.28 -25.51
C ARG A 768 27.37 -16.47 -26.24
N ALA A 769 26.23 -17.01 -25.76
CA ALA A 769 25.62 -18.16 -26.43
C ALA A 769 25.01 -17.72 -27.77
N PRO A 770 25.26 -18.46 -28.87
CA PRO A 770 24.65 -18.14 -30.17
C PRO A 770 23.13 -18.18 -30.09
N GLY A 771 22.47 -17.18 -30.70
CA GLY A 771 21.03 -17.16 -30.71
C GLY A 771 20.43 -15.77 -30.93
N ARG A 772 19.09 -15.73 -30.97
CA ARG A 772 18.30 -14.50 -31.09
C ARG A 772 17.72 -14.16 -29.71
N TYR A 773 18.18 -13.07 -29.15
CA TYR A 773 17.72 -12.58 -27.85
C TYR A 773 16.71 -11.46 -28.01
N HIS A 774 15.71 -11.42 -27.15
CA HIS A 774 14.77 -10.31 -27.03
C HIS A 774 15.16 -9.45 -25.82
N VAL A 775 15.50 -8.20 -26.07
CA VAL A 775 15.83 -7.20 -25.04
C VAL A 775 14.61 -6.31 -24.83
N MET A 776 13.92 -6.49 -23.73
CA MET A 776 12.79 -5.65 -23.32
C MET A 776 13.29 -4.55 -22.38
N THR A 777 12.94 -3.30 -22.64
CA THR A 777 13.35 -2.16 -21.82
C THR A 777 12.18 -1.27 -21.47
N ALA A 778 12.23 -0.66 -20.30
CA ALA A 778 11.28 0.37 -19.87
C ALA A 778 11.98 1.46 -19.06
N LEU A 779 11.52 2.69 -19.19
CA LEU A 779 12.02 3.83 -18.43
C LEU A 779 11.11 4.12 -17.26
N TYR A 780 11.70 4.31 -16.09
CA TYR A 780 11.00 4.63 -14.84
C TYR A 780 11.55 5.92 -14.23
N VAL A 781 10.68 6.76 -13.71
CA VAL A 781 11.04 8.01 -13.04
C VAL A 781 10.45 7.99 -11.64
N GLY A 782 11.25 8.26 -10.62
CA GLY A 782 10.79 8.32 -9.22
C GLY A 782 10.07 7.05 -8.74
N GLY A 783 10.43 5.88 -9.31
CA GLY A 783 9.81 4.60 -8.98
C GLY A 783 8.43 4.35 -9.62
N ASN A 784 7.93 5.25 -10.49
CA ASN A 784 6.68 5.02 -11.20
C ASN A 784 6.81 3.88 -12.22
N SER A 785 6.15 2.75 -11.95
CA SER A 785 6.16 1.55 -12.79
C SER A 785 4.81 1.29 -13.49
N VAL A 786 3.84 2.19 -13.34
CA VAL A 786 2.49 2.02 -13.90
C VAL A 786 2.45 2.38 -15.38
N ASN A 787 1.93 1.45 -16.18
CA ASN A 787 1.74 1.60 -17.62
C ASN A 787 3.00 2.14 -18.34
N PRO A 788 4.15 1.44 -18.20
CA PRO A 788 5.41 1.88 -18.77
C PRO A 788 5.40 1.77 -20.30
N GLU A 789 6.16 2.64 -20.97
CA GLU A 789 6.49 2.45 -22.39
C GLU A 789 7.56 1.36 -22.49
N ILE A 790 7.15 0.15 -22.97
CA ILE A 790 8.08 -0.97 -23.15
C ILE A 790 8.53 -1.02 -24.61
N ARG A 791 9.85 -1.03 -24.80
CA ARG A 791 10.48 -1.24 -26.12
C ARG A 791 11.13 -2.61 -26.16
N VAL A 792 10.99 -3.28 -27.31
CA VAL A 792 11.57 -4.60 -27.55
C VAL A 792 12.57 -4.51 -28.70
N PHE A 793 13.77 -5.01 -28.47
CA PHE A 793 14.84 -5.06 -29.44
C PHE A 793 15.29 -6.50 -29.65
N GLU A 794 15.64 -6.85 -30.89
CA GLU A 794 16.30 -8.12 -31.17
C GLU A 794 17.82 -7.92 -31.15
N HIS A 795 18.52 -8.80 -30.49
CA HIS A 795 19.97 -8.91 -30.55
C HIS A 795 20.39 -10.30 -30.99
N ARG A 796 21.24 -10.40 -32.00
CA ARG A 796 21.73 -11.67 -32.54
C ARG A 796 23.19 -11.87 -32.15
N VAL A 797 23.47 -12.99 -31.49
CA VAL A 797 24.80 -13.46 -31.25
C VAL A 797 25.10 -14.52 -32.31
N ALA A 798 26.10 -14.26 -33.16
CA ALA A 798 26.51 -15.20 -34.17
C ALA A 798 27.10 -16.48 -33.57
N SER A 799 26.88 -17.62 -34.21
CA SER A 799 27.64 -18.82 -33.91
C SER A 799 29.10 -18.49 -34.17
N GLY A 800 29.94 -18.51 -33.16
CA GLY A 800 31.35 -18.23 -33.28
C GLY A 800 31.97 -19.10 -34.37
N SER A 801 32.76 -18.48 -35.24
CA SER A 801 33.64 -19.16 -36.15
C SER A 801 34.79 -19.85 -35.44
#